data_c8a5f1e776a468038e0ef78660e13691
#
_entry.id   c8a5f1e776a468038e0ef78660e13691
#
_cell.length_a   1.000
_cell.length_b   1.000
_cell.length_c   1.000
_cell.angle_alpha   90.00
_cell.angle_beta   90.00
_cell.angle_gamma   90.00
#
_symmetry.space_group_name_H-M   'P 1'
#
loop_
_entity.id
_entity.type
_entity.pdbx_description
1 polymer ?
#
loop_
_entity_poly.entity_id
_entity_poly.type
_entity_poly.pdbx_seq_one_letter_code
_entity_poly.pdbx_strand_id
1 'polypeptide(L)'
;MKGLFFLGITVMLALCSKAQDPSVWQHRFWPAKWVTHPDAGSNAFGVYHFRKDLNLEAKPSAFLIHLSADNLYLLQVNGQRVAMGPARSDPANWNYETVDLAPFLQLGKNIITATVWNFADFRAYAQTSYETGFIVQGNGAKEAVVNTPGDWKVVVNEAYQPLPIDRASLQTYVAVVSGEKVDGVRYAWGYDAADVSGLPWKPVRTLWYPAKPRSYGTDGNWQLVPRSIPMMEDQLQEFSIERSGYLLAAKGKETVKGSFPWTFAANTKYSLLLDQGTLTNAYVQLLTSGGAGAKVTFTYAEAMINNKREKGNRNEITGKHLIGISDQYTSDGGANRLYSPLHYRTFRYVRVDIETGSESLVINGLNSRFTGYPFEEKGKFITEDKGLQRIWETGWRTARLCAMDTYMDCPYYEQLQYVGDTRIQAMISLYVAGDDRLMKKAISDIAHSFIADGLTQSRYPSRDLQVIPTFSLWWVCMIHDLYMHRKDDAFIREQLNGVENVLRWYEEKMASNAILGSLSWWQFVDWSWPWVDSIRVGGVPPGVSKGGSAIVSLQYAYTLVRAAELMTTYGRADMAKKYKDRAARICTDVYRLCWDETKGMFADTPEKKEFSQHVNILAILTDAIPVTRQQALLKKIMTDTAITQATYYFRFYMFESMKKTGLGNEYLAELKPWYDMLDIGLTTFAENPEPTRSDCHAWSASPLYEMLSLVAGVMPASPGFNTVYIKPHPGTLKSFDAVVPHPGGEIKVTLRNNQWELSLPKGVTGIFEWQGKKYPLAGDKWQLVANSY
;
A
#
# COMPACT_ATOMS: atom_id res chain seq x y z
N MET A 1 -32.69 -24.19 -78.21
CA MET A 1 -31.35 -23.78 -77.84
C MET A 1 -31.51 -23.00 -76.54
N LYS A 2 -31.20 -23.60 -75.45
CA LYS A 2 -31.33 -23.07 -74.11
C LYS A 2 -29.96 -22.59 -73.61
N GLY A 3 -29.77 -21.31 -73.40
CA GLY A 3 -28.57 -20.74 -72.83
C GLY A 3 -28.63 -20.76 -71.27
N LEU A 4 -27.66 -21.46 -70.64
CA LEU A 4 -27.49 -21.43 -69.21
C LEU A 4 -26.67 -20.19 -68.82
N PHE A 5 -27.24 -19.32 -67.99
CA PHE A 5 -26.53 -18.25 -67.27
C PHE A 5 -25.96 -18.81 -65.95
N PHE A 6 -24.64 -18.87 -65.81
CA PHE A 6 -23.99 -19.13 -64.56
C PHE A 6 -23.84 -17.80 -63.78
N LEU A 7 -24.53 -17.67 -62.67
CA LEU A 7 -24.38 -16.56 -61.75
C LEU A 7 -23.28 -16.97 -60.70
N GLY A 8 -22.09 -16.41 -60.85
CA GLY A 8 -21.00 -16.61 -59.86
C GLY A 8 -21.25 -15.73 -58.66
N ILE A 9 -21.64 -16.31 -57.55
CA ILE A 9 -21.70 -15.65 -56.25
C ILE A 9 -20.29 -15.66 -55.66
N THR A 10 -19.61 -14.52 -55.73
CA THR A 10 -18.36 -14.29 -55.01
C THR A 10 -18.70 -14.00 -53.55
N VAL A 11 -18.58 -15.00 -52.67
CA VAL A 11 -18.66 -14.82 -51.22
C VAL A 11 -17.37 -14.15 -50.79
N MET A 12 -17.42 -12.85 -50.57
CA MET A 12 -16.37 -12.11 -49.82
C MET A 12 -16.47 -12.52 -48.34
N LEU A 13 -15.64 -13.48 -47.95
CA LEU A 13 -15.37 -13.74 -46.54
C LEU A 13 -14.61 -12.52 -45.95
N ALA A 14 -15.36 -11.61 -45.35
CA ALA A 14 -14.78 -10.62 -44.47
C ALA A 14 -14.23 -11.35 -43.23
N LEU A 15 -12.94 -11.66 -43.26
CA LEU A 15 -12.21 -12.06 -42.08
C LEU A 15 -12.15 -10.85 -41.14
N CYS A 16 -13.19 -10.65 -40.33
CA CYS A 16 -13.06 -9.86 -39.12
C CYS A 16 -12.00 -10.56 -38.27
N SER A 17 -10.78 -10.10 -38.34
CA SER A 17 -9.77 -10.49 -37.35
C SER A 17 -10.26 -10.00 -35.96
N LYS A 18 -10.87 -10.91 -35.21
CA LYS A 18 -11.12 -10.64 -33.79
C LYS A 18 -9.77 -10.28 -33.19
N ALA A 19 -9.72 -9.16 -32.44
CA ALA A 19 -8.54 -8.81 -31.67
C ALA A 19 -8.15 -10.03 -30.81
N GLN A 20 -6.88 -10.38 -30.82
CA GLN A 20 -6.38 -11.53 -30.05
C GLN A 20 -6.61 -11.25 -28.56
N ASP A 21 -7.20 -12.22 -27.85
CA ASP A 21 -7.40 -12.14 -26.40
C ASP A 21 -6.04 -11.98 -25.70
N PRO A 22 -5.82 -10.90 -24.94
CA PRO A 22 -4.57 -10.67 -24.22
C PRO A 22 -4.19 -11.78 -23.26
N SER A 23 -5.16 -12.53 -22.73
CA SER A 23 -4.93 -13.66 -21.80
C SER A 23 -4.11 -14.80 -22.42
N VAL A 24 -4.07 -14.90 -23.73
CA VAL A 24 -3.24 -15.89 -24.47
C VAL A 24 -1.77 -15.80 -24.06
N TRP A 25 -1.29 -14.60 -23.76
CA TRP A 25 0.11 -14.37 -23.41
C TRP A 25 0.47 -14.81 -21.99
N GLN A 26 -0.50 -15.19 -21.19
CA GLN A 26 -0.26 -15.81 -19.87
C GLN A 26 0.24 -17.26 -19.96
N HIS A 27 0.04 -17.90 -21.12
CA HIS A 27 0.31 -19.34 -21.30
C HIS A 27 1.19 -19.66 -22.51
N ARG A 28 1.65 -18.67 -23.25
CA ARG A 28 2.48 -18.85 -24.45
C ARG A 28 3.87 -18.24 -24.28
N PHE A 29 4.83 -18.82 -24.95
CA PHE A 29 6.12 -18.16 -25.13
C PHE A 29 5.94 -16.86 -25.91
N TRP A 30 6.61 -15.84 -25.43
CA TRP A 30 6.65 -14.57 -26.13
C TRP A 30 7.67 -14.61 -27.25
N PRO A 31 7.34 -14.23 -28.49
CA PRO A 31 8.32 -13.99 -29.55
C PRO A 31 9.31 -12.89 -29.18
N ALA A 32 8.87 -11.89 -28.42
CA ALA A 32 9.74 -10.87 -27.86
C ALA A 32 10.78 -11.45 -26.90
N LYS A 33 11.94 -10.82 -26.85
CA LYS A 33 13.05 -11.18 -25.95
C LYS A 33 13.38 -10.03 -25.03
N TRP A 34 13.84 -10.36 -23.84
CA TRP A 34 14.42 -9.38 -22.95
C TRP A 34 15.65 -8.74 -23.61
N VAL A 35 15.76 -7.42 -23.49
CA VAL A 35 16.87 -6.62 -24.04
C VAL A 35 17.43 -5.70 -22.99
N THR A 36 18.70 -5.30 -23.18
CA THR A 36 19.39 -4.33 -22.33
C THR A 36 20.34 -3.47 -23.15
N HIS A 37 20.98 -2.49 -22.53
CA HIS A 37 22.08 -1.76 -23.16
C HIS A 37 23.29 -2.69 -23.35
N PRO A 38 24.05 -2.64 -24.47
CA PRO A 38 25.21 -3.51 -24.69
C PRO A 38 26.23 -3.51 -23.56
N ASP A 39 26.46 -2.37 -22.96
CA ASP A 39 27.45 -2.18 -21.89
C ASP A 39 26.85 -2.19 -20.47
N ALA A 40 25.55 -2.52 -20.31
CA ALA A 40 24.94 -2.60 -18.98
C ALA A 40 25.51 -3.80 -18.22
N GLY A 41 25.97 -3.53 -16.98
CA GLY A 41 26.28 -4.59 -16.03
C GLY A 41 25.00 -5.20 -15.45
N SER A 42 25.02 -6.49 -15.09
CA SER A 42 23.82 -7.21 -14.65
C SER A 42 23.09 -6.55 -13.47
N ASN A 43 23.84 -6.15 -12.45
CA ASN A 43 23.30 -5.50 -11.22
C ASN A 43 23.94 -4.13 -10.97
N ALA A 44 24.29 -3.41 -12.05
CA ALA A 44 24.86 -2.09 -11.94
C ALA A 44 23.77 -1.02 -11.93
N PHE A 45 24.00 0.06 -11.18
CA PHE A 45 23.18 1.26 -11.28
C PHE A 45 23.23 1.81 -12.72
N GLY A 46 22.07 2.14 -13.25
CA GLY A 46 22.00 2.74 -14.58
C GLY A 46 20.59 3.23 -14.93
N VAL A 47 20.56 4.23 -15.82
CA VAL A 47 19.34 4.77 -16.42
C VAL A 47 19.50 4.73 -17.93
N TYR A 48 18.56 4.16 -18.63
CA TYR A 48 18.62 3.87 -20.05
C TYR A 48 17.36 4.37 -20.75
N HIS A 49 17.52 5.02 -21.91
CA HIS A 49 16.40 5.35 -22.77
C HIS A 49 16.37 4.37 -23.94
N PHE A 50 15.33 3.57 -24.01
CA PHE A 50 15.00 2.71 -25.15
C PHE A 50 14.10 3.49 -26.09
N ARG A 51 14.29 3.32 -27.39
CA ARG A 51 13.50 4.00 -28.40
C ARG A 51 13.16 3.11 -29.57
N LYS A 52 11.91 3.24 -30.04
CA LYS A 52 11.37 2.65 -31.26
C LYS A 52 10.69 3.75 -32.06
N ASP A 53 11.12 3.94 -33.29
CA ASP A 53 10.41 4.77 -34.26
C ASP A 53 9.39 3.88 -34.99
N LEU A 54 8.12 4.30 -35.04
CA LEU A 54 7.02 3.57 -35.65
C LEU A 54 6.32 4.44 -36.68
N ASN A 55 6.16 3.96 -37.90
CA ASN A 55 5.39 4.65 -38.93
C ASN A 55 4.08 3.89 -39.21
N LEU A 56 2.96 4.58 -39.09
CA LEU A 56 1.63 4.02 -39.26
C LEU A 56 0.94 4.58 -40.49
N GLU A 57 0.39 3.71 -41.33
CA GLU A 57 -0.42 4.08 -42.48
C GLU A 57 -1.83 4.56 -42.09
N ALA A 58 -2.32 4.15 -40.94
CA ALA A 58 -3.59 4.56 -40.36
C ALA A 58 -3.52 4.56 -38.83
N LYS A 59 -4.28 5.46 -38.17
CA LYS A 59 -4.43 5.43 -36.71
C LYS A 59 -5.20 4.16 -36.29
N PRO A 60 -4.64 3.28 -35.44
CA PRO A 60 -5.34 2.08 -35.02
C PRO A 60 -6.45 2.41 -34.01
N SER A 61 -7.51 1.62 -34.00
CA SER A 61 -8.57 1.69 -32.99
C SER A 61 -8.17 1.02 -31.66
N ALA A 62 -7.22 0.08 -31.71
CA ALA A 62 -6.57 -0.55 -30.58
C ALA A 62 -5.15 -0.94 -30.98
N PHE A 63 -4.19 -0.82 -30.06
CA PHE A 63 -2.80 -1.23 -30.25
C PHE A 63 -2.25 -1.73 -28.92
N LEU A 64 -2.61 -2.95 -28.59
CA LEU A 64 -2.28 -3.56 -27.30
C LEU A 64 -0.84 -4.10 -27.29
N ILE A 65 -0.12 -3.75 -26.24
CA ILE A 65 1.21 -4.28 -25.97
C ILE A 65 1.29 -4.83 -24.54
N HIS A 66 2.22 -5.75 -24.32
CA HIS A 66 2.61 -6.26 -23.02
C HIS A 66 4.05 -5.87 -22.77
N LEU A 67 4.36 -5.32 -21.61
CA LEU A 67 5.70 -4.87 -21.33
C LEU A 67 6.08 -5.04 -19.87
N SER A 68 7.39 -5.14 -19.65
CA SER A 68 7.97 -5.17 -18.31
C SER A 68 9.41 -4.67 -18.34
N ALA A 69 9.97 -4.39 -17.18
CA ALA A 69 11.38 -4.04 -17.00
C ALA A 69 11.89 -4.48 -15.62
N ASP A 70 13.18 -4.46 -15.44
CA ASP A 70 13.84 -4.61 -14.15
C ASP A 70 14.88 -3.48 -13.99
N ASN A 71 14.75 -2.57 -12.99
CA ASN A 71 13.72 -2.55 -11.93
C ASN A 71 12.38 -1.96 -12.37
N LEU A 72 12.40 -0.77 -12.97
CA LEU A 72 11.20 -0.01 -13.32
C LEU A 72 11.36 0.63 -14.70
N TYR A 73 10.24 1.00 -15.28
CA TYR A 73 10.19 1.77 -16.53
C TYR A 73 9.16 2.90 -16.48
N LEU A 74 9.40 3.93 -17.28
CA LEU A 74 8.43 4.93 -17.70
C LEU A 74 8.28 4.85 -19.21
N LEU A 75 7.10 4.44 -19.70
CA LEU A 75 6.76 4.39 -21.11
C LEU A 75 6.16 5.72 -21.56
N GLN A 76 6.63 6.23 -22.68
CA GLN A 76 6.09 7.42 -23.34
C GLN A 76 5.82 7.14 -24.82
N VAL A 77 4.81 7.78 -25.36
CA VAL A 77 4.52 7.79 -26.80
C VAL A 77 4.34 9.25 -27.24
N ASN A 78 5.10 9.67 -28.24
CA ASN A 78 5.09 11.05 -28.74
C ASN A 78 5.24 12.11 -27.62
N GLY A 79 6.13 11.83 -26.64
CA GLY A 79 6.39 12.69 -25.47
C GLY A 79 5.32 12.62 -24.37
N GLN A 80 4.23 11.88 -24.55
CA GLN A 80 3.18 11.71 -23.54
C GLN A 80 3.47 10.49 -22.65
N ARG A 81 3.35 10.66 -21.33
CA ARG A 81 3.45 9.53 -20.39
C ARG A 81 2.27 8.59 -20.58
N VAL A 82 2.55 7.30 -20.68
CA VAL A 82 1.55 6.26 -20.97
C VAL A 82 1.42 5.27 -19.81
N ALA A 83 2.53 4.76 -19.32
CA ALA A 83 2.54 3.76 -18.27
C ALA A 83 3.85 3.82 -17.47
N MET A 84 3.78 3.44 -16.19
CA MET A 84 4.93 3.21 -15.33
C MET A 84 4.76 1.85 -14.63
N GLY A 85 5.81 1.07 -14.59
CA GLY A 85 5.84 -0.28 -14.02
C GLY A 85 7.25 -0.86 -14.00
N PRO A 86 7.35 -2.18 -13.80
CA PRO A 86 6.26 -3.08 -13.45
C PRO A 86 5.78 -2.90 -12.01
N ALA A 87 4.59 -3.42 -11.68
CA ALA A 87 4.17 -3.51 -10.30
C ALA A 87 5.14 -4.38 -9.51
N ARG A 88 5.43 -4.01 -8.27
CA ARG A 88 6.36 -4.74 -7.39
C ARG A 88 5.96 -6.19 -7.23
N SER A 89 6.95 -7.08 -7.34
CA SER A 89 6.81 -8.52 -7.25
C SER A 89 8.16 -9.17 -6.99
N ASP A 90 8.26 -10.47 -7.18
CA ASP A 90 9.49 -11.25 -7.10
C ASP A 90 9.80 -11.92 -8.45
N PRO A 91 11.03 -12.43 -8.68
CA PRO A 91 11.40 -13.03 -9.95
C PRO A 91 10.53 -14.23 -10.38
N ALA A 92 9.98 -15.00 -9.42
CA ALA A 92 9.09 -16.13 -9.72
C ALA A 92 7.66 -15.68 -10.07
N ASN A 93 7.32 -14.42 -9.86
CA ASN A 93 6.02 -13.82 -10.11
C ASN A 93 6.16 -12.40 -10.68
N TRP A 94 7.01 -12.24 -11.70
CA TRP A 94 7.36 -10.94 -12.25
C TRP A 94 6.22 -10.32 -13.04
N ASN A 95 5.74 -9.15 -12.63
CA ASN A 95 4.61 -8.51 -13.28
C ASN A 95 4.97 -7.96 -14.67
N TYR A 96 4.03 -8.08 -15.59
CA TYR A 96 4.00 -7.30 -16.82
C TYR A 96 2.68 -6.55 -16.94
N GLU A 97 2.71 -5.38 -17.54
CA GLU A 97 1.53 -4.57 -17.83
C GLU A 97 1.03 -4.83 -19.25
N THR A 98 -0.30 -4.75 -19.43
CA THR A 98 -0.96 -4.69 -20.73
C THR A 98 -1.48 -3.27 -20.95
N VAL A 99 -1.05 -2.62 -22.03
CA VAL A 99 -1.30 -1.20 -22.31
C VAL A 99 -1.82 -1.03 -23.72
N ASP A 100 -2.86 -0.22 -23.91
CA ASP A 100 -3.32 0.21 -25.23
C ASP A 100 -2.65 1.52 -25.64
N LEU A 101 -1.82 1.47 -26.66
CA LEU A 101 -1.13 2.64 -27.20
C LEU A 101 -1.99 3.45 -28.18
N ALA A 102 -3.11 2.92 -28.71
CA ALA A 102 -3.91 3.57 -29.73
C ALA A 102 -4.32 5.04 -29.40
N PRO A 103 -4.67 5.40 -28.15
CA PRO A 103 -4.98 6.78 -27.79
C PRO A 103 -3.83 7.76 -28.07
N PHE A 104 -2.58 7.31 -27.94
CA PHE A 104 -1.36 8.11 -28.02
C PHE A 104 -0.72 8.09 -29.42
N LEU A 105 -1.14 7.16 -30.28
CA LEU A 105 -0.62 6.98 -31.64
C LEU A 105 -1.33 7.91 -32.63
N GLN A 106 -0.60 8.31 -33.68
CA GLN A 106 -1.08 9.14 -34.77
C GLN A 106 -0.74 8.53 -36.13
N LEU A 107 -1.38 9.00 -37.19
CA LEU A 107 -1.00 8.70 -38.56
C LEU A 107 0.43 9.17 -38.85
N GLY A 108 1.22 8.38 -39.55
CA GLY A 108 2.59 8.68 -39.87
C GLY A 108 3.55 8.33 -38.75
N LYS A 109 4.55 9.20 -38.52
CA LYS A 109 5.65 8.96 -37.57
C LYS A 109 5.19 9.04 -36.12
N ASN A 110 5.52 8.01 -35.34
CA ASN A 110 5.35 7.94 -33.89
C ASN A 110 6.69 7.57 -33.26
N ILE A 111 6.90 8.06 -32.04
CA ILE A 111 8.09 7.80 -31.24
C ILE A 111 7.64 7.13 -29.96
N ILE A 112 8.06 5.91 -29.76
CA ILE A 112 7.84 5.16 -28.50
C ILE A 112 9.17 5.19 -27.74
N THR A 113 9.17 5.67 -26.51
CA THR A 113 10.35 5.65 -25.64
C THR A 113 10.04 4.97 -24.32
N ALA A 114 11.01 4.26 -23.76
CA ALA A 114 10.94 3.75 -22.41
C ALA A 114 12.21 4.17 -21.66
N THR A 115 12.04 4.95 -20.60
CA THR A 115 13.11 5.18 -19.64
C THR A 115 13.11 4.01 -18.68
N VAL A 116 14.17 3.22 -18.65
CA VAL A 116 14.35 2.05 -17.79
C VAL A 116 15.50 2.32 -16.84
N TRP A 117 15.31 2.02 -15.55
CA TRP A 117 16.36 2.22 -14.56
C TRP A 117 16.50 1.06 -13.60
N ASN A 118 17.71 0.87 -13.12
CA ASN A 118 18.06 -0.04 -12.06
C ASN A 118 18.91 0.69 -11.02
N PHE A 119 18.45 0.74 -9.79
CA PHE A 119 19.17 1.39 -8.68
C PHE A 119 20.11 0.45 -7.94
N ALA A 120 20.29 -0.78 -8.41
CA ALA A 120 21.19 -1.78 -7.84
C ALA A 120 21.02 -1.89 -6.29
N ASP A 121 22.10 -1.76 -5.52
CA ASP A 121 22.05 -1.80 -4.06
C ASP A 121 21.36 -0.60 -3.41
N PHE A 122 21.13 0.47 -4.18
CA PHE A 122 20.46 1.68 -3.71
C PHE A 122 18.93 1.62 -3.86
N ARG A 123 18.37 0.53 -4.44
CA ARG A 123 16.94 0.32 -4.58
C ARG A 123 16.24 0.19 -3.22
N ALA A 124 14.93 0.44 -3.19
CA ALA A 124 14.11 0.20 -2.00
C ALA A 124 14.17 -1.28 -1.55
N TYR A 125 14.01 -1.55 -0.26
CA TYR A 125 13.98 -2.93 0.27
C TYR A 125 12.78 -3.71 -0.29
N ALA A 126 11.68 -3.04 -0.56
CA ALA A 126 10.49 -3.63 -1.17
C ALA A 126 10.66 -4.02 -2.64
N GLN A 127 11.80 -3.69 -3.26
CA GLN A 127 12.03 -3.94 -4.67
C GLN A 127 13.06 -5.03 -4.88
N THR A 128 12.62 -6.12 -5.50
CA THR A 128 13.49 -7.19 -5.99
C THR A 128 14.09 -6.80 -7.34
N SER A 129 15.15 -7.47 -7.75
CA SER A 129 15.80 -7.30 -9.05
C SER A 129 16.57 -8.56 -9.38
N TYR A 130 16.66 -8.89 -10.64
CA TYR A 130 17.56 -9.93 -11.14
C TYR A 130 18.68 -9.32 -11.98
N GLU A 131 18.32 -8.64 -13.06
CA GLU A 131 19.27 -8.01 -14.00
C GLU A 131 18.56 -6.88 -14.75
N THR A 132 19.28 -5.81 -15.10
CA THR A 132 18.70 -4.74 -15.89
C THR A 132 18.18 -5.24 -17.23
N GLY A 133 16.87 -5.14 -17.45
CA GLY A 133 16.22 -5.63 -18.66
C GLY A 133 14.95 -4.88 -19.01
N PHE A 134 14.56 -4.98 -20.27
CA PHE A 134 13.34 -4.41 -20.83
C PHE A 134 12.75 -5.36 -21.86
N ILE A 135 11.42 -5.46 -21.90
CA ILE A 135 10.72 -6.30 -22.87
C ILE A 135 9.43 -5.64 -23.32
N VAL A 136 9.12 -5.72 -24.63
CA VAL A 136 7.83 -5.36 -25.22
C VAL A 136 7.37 -6.47 -26.13
N GLN A 137 6.14 -6.93 -25.94
CA GLN A 137 5.45 -7.91 -26.76
C GLN A 137 4.16 -7.32 -27.31
N GLY A 138 4.00 -7.25 -28.61
CA GLY A 138 2.73 -6.91 -29.28
C GLY A 138 1.68 -7.98 -29.08
N ASN A 139 0.42 -7.59 -28.89
CA ASN A 139 -0.67 -8.53 -28.66
C ASN A 139 -1.00 -9.38 -29.89
N GLY A 140 -0.92 -8.81 -31.08
CA GLY A 140 -1.23 -9.49 -32.34
C GLY A 140 -0.20 -9.22 -33.44
N ALA A 141 -0.48 -9.67 -34.66
CA ALA A 141 0.43 -9.53 -35.78
C ALA A 141 0.73 -8.06 -36.14
N LYS A 142 -0.22 -7.17 -35.94
CA LYS A 142 -0.04 -5.71 -36.22
C LYS A 142 0.89 -5.08 -35.20
N GLU A 143 0.71 -5.44 -33.94
CA GLU A 143 1.49 -4.93 -32.82
C GLU A 143 2.88 -5.57 -32.73
N ALA A 144 3.10 -6.70 -33.41
CA ALA A 144 4.41 -7.40 -33.39
C ALA A 144 5.57 -6.54 -33.92
N VAL A 145 5.28 -5.47 -34.65
CA VAL A 145 6.29 -4.49 -35.10
C VAL A 145 7.06 -3.82 -33.96
N VAL A 146 6.49 -3.79 -32.73
CA VAL A 146 7.16 -3.24 -31.55
C VAL A 146 7.82 -4.28 -30.67
N ASN A 147 7.82 -5.56 -31.09
CA ASN A 147 8.48 -6.62 -30.30
C ASN A 147 9.98 -6.34 -30.14
N THR A 148 10.50 -6.51 -28.93
CA THR A 148 11.94 -6.52 -28.68
C THR A 148 12.56 -7.86 -29.13
N PRO A 149 13.81 -7.87 -29.72
CA PRO A 149 14.69 -6.72 -29.94
C PRO A 149 14.29 -5.83 -31.11
N GLY A 150 13.69 -6.39 -32.19
CA GLY A 150 13.38 -5.67 -33.42
C GLY A 150 14.46 -4.64 -33.80
N ASP A 151 14.05 -3.45 -34.16
CA ASP A 151 14.91 -2.28 -34.43
C ASP A 151 14.95 -1.27 -33.27
N TRP A 152 14.65 -1.72 -32.04
CA TRP A 152 14.84 -0.91 -30.84
C TRP A 152 16.30 -0.50 -30.71
N LYS A 153 16.50 0.74 -30.31
CA LYS A 153 17.80 1.29 -29.98
C LYS A 153 17.81 1.80 -28.54
N VAL A 154 18.96 1.91 -27.95
CA VAL A 154 19.15 2.30 -26.55
C VAL A 154 20.31 3.25 -26.38
N VAL A 155 20.16 4.20 -25.48
CA VAL A 155 21.25 5.10 -25.04
C VAL A 155 21.27 5.11 -23.50
N VAL A 156 22.47 5.12 -22.93
CA VAL A 156 22.64 5.32 -21.49
C VAL A 156 22.47 6.79 -21.16
N ASN A 157 21.75 7.09 -20.08
CA ASN A 157 21.69 8.45 -19.53
C ASN A 157 22.73 8.57 -18.39
N GLU A 158 23.91 9.08 -18.73
CA GLU A 158 25.04 9.20 -17.81
C GLU A 158 24.87 10.29 -16.74
N ALA A 159 23.78 11.04 -16.79
CA ALA A 159 23.49 12.10 -15.83
C ALA A 159 23.23 11.60 -14.42
N TYR A 160 22.72 10.40 -14.28
CA TYR A 160 22.23 9.88 -13.00
C TYR A 160 23.31 9.22 -12.17
N GLN A 161 23.32 9.54 -10.89
CA GLN A 161 24.11 8.88 -9.85
C GLN A 161 23.22 8.70 -8.61
N PRO A 162 23.38 7.61 -7.84
CA PRO A 162 22.67 7.46 -6.58
C PRO A 162 23.19 8.50 -5.57
N LEU A 163 22.27 9.09 -4.80
CA LEU A 163 22.58 9.95 -3.66
C LEU A 163 22.23 9.18 -2.38
N PRO A 164 23.21 8.60 -1.68
CA PRO A 164 22.94 7.80 -0.49
C PRO A 164 22.17 8.58 0.57
N ILE A 165 21.25 7.89 1.25
CA ILE A 165 20.49 8.48 2.36
C ILE A 165 21.43 8.73 3.54
N ASP A 166 21.44 9.96 4.06
CA ASP A 166 22.17 10.32 5.28
C ASP A 166 21.48 9.74 6.53
N ARG A 167 21.76 8.47 6.80
CA ARG A 167 21.22 7.76 7.96
C ARG A 167 21.71 8.33 9.29
N ALA A 168 22.89 8.94 9.29
CA ALA A 168 23.44 9.57 10.50
C ALA A 168 22.61 10.78 10.93
N SER A 169 22.19 11.61 9.97
CA SER A 169 21.30 12.74 10.24
C SER A 169 19.87 12.30 10.54
N LEU A 170 19.34 11.28 9.85
CA LEU A 170 17.99 10.77 10.08
C LEU A 170 17.87 10.04 11.43
N GLN A 171 18.93 9.32 11.86
CA GLN A 171 18.98 8.55 13.13
C GLN A 171 17.83 7.55 13.30
N THR A 172 17.39 6.95 12.19
CA THR A 172 16.29 5.97 12.19
C THR A 172 16.46 4.94 11.10
N TYR A 173 15.70 3.85 11.18
CA TYR A 173 15.62 2.86 10.13
C TYR A 173 14.96 3.43 8.88
N VAL A 174 15.57 3.20 7.72
CA VAL A 174 15.09 3.65 6.41
C VAL A 174 15.30 2.54 5.40
N ALA A 175 14.25 2.18 4.67
CA ALA A 175 14.22 1.10 3.70
C ALA A 175 13.79 1.54 2.29
N VAL A 176 13.49 2.83 2.10
CA VAL A 176 13.12 3.38 0.79
C VAL A 176 14.34 3.51 -0.13
N VAL A 177 14.08 3.76 -1.40
CA VAL A 177 15.11 4.01 -2.41
C VAL A 177 15.97 5.23 -2.05
N SER A 178 17.25 5.20 -2.41
CA SER A 178 18.14 6.35 -2.24
C SER A 178 17.63 7.60 -2.96
N GLY A 179 18.24 8.74 -2.65
CA GLY A 179 18.14 9.91 -3.49
C GLY A 179 18.85 9.70 -4.84
N GLU A 180 18.69 10.69 -5.70
CA GLU A 180 19.38 10.74 -6.98
C GLU A 180 20.10 12.08 -7.17
N LYS A 181 21.21 12.03 -7.86
CA LYS A 181 21.95 13.20 -8.30
C LYS A 181 21.97 13.19 -9.81
N VAL A 182 21.49 14.27 -10.43
CA VAL A 182 21.34 14.39 -11.87
C VAL A 182 22.18 15.57 -12.38
N ASP A 183 23.12 15.28 -13.26
CA ASP A 183 23.95 16.27 -13.95
C ASP A 183 23.35 16.58 -15.31
N GLY A 184 22.72 17.72 -15.45
CA GLY A 184 22.07 18.14 -16.68
C GLY A 184 23.02 18.22 -17.90
N VAL A 185 24.30 18.47 -17.70
CA VAL A 185 25.30 18.49 -18.81
C VAL A 185 25.44 17.10 -19.43
N ARG A 186 25.31 16.04 -18.64
CA ARG A 186 25.44 14.65 -19.09
C ARG A 186 24.10 14.02 -19.45
N TYR A 187 22.99 14.76 -19.26
CA TYR A 187 21.65 14.22 -19.52
C TYR A 187 21.44 14.03 -21.03
N ALA A 188 20.87 12.90 -21.40
CA ALA A 188 20.59 12.58 -22.81
C ALA A 188 19.40 13.39 -23.36
N TRP A 189 19.48 14.72 -23.31
CA TRP A 189 18.42 15.61 -23.78
C TRP A 189 18.02 15.31 -25.21
N GLY A 190 16.73 15.32 -25.48
CA GLY A 190 16.18 15.07 -26.82
C GLY A 190 16.07 13.56 -27.16
N TYR A 191 16.23 12.66 -26.22
CA TYR A 191 16.03 11.22 -26.49
C TYR A 191 14.64 10.87 -27.06
N ASP A 192 13.64 11.72 -26.79
CA ASP A 192 12.26 11.64 -27.29
C ASP A 192 11.96 12.60 -28.45
N ALA A 193 12.94 13.38 -28.91
CA ALA A 193 12.79 14.30 -30.00
C ALA A 193 12.71 13.60 -31.39
N ALA A 194 12.21 14.31 -32.40
CA ALA A 194 12.15 13.79 -33.75
C ALA A 194 13.54 13.55 -34.37
N ASP A 195 14.50 14.42 -34.07
CA ASP A 195 15.91 14.27 -34.44
C ASP A 195 16.72 13.85 -33.20
N VAL A 196 17.39 12.72 -33.33
CA VAL A 196 18.20 12.11 -32.26
C VAL A 196 19.63 11.85 -32.71
N SER A 197 20.08 12.47 -33.83
CA SER A 197 21.40 12.28 -34.41
C SER A 197 22.55 12.69 -33.46
N GLY A 198 22.29 13.55 -32.48
CA GLY A 198 23.27 14.00 -31.49
C GLY A 198 23.54 13.03 -30.34
N LEU A 199 22.78 11.92 -30.20
CA LEU A 199 22.93 10.98 -29.10
C LEU A 199 23.60 9.66 -29.57
N PRO A 200 24.44 9.04 -28.73
CA PRO A 200 25.19 7.82 -29.08
C PRO A 200 24.33 6.56 -28.98
N TRP A 201 23.30 6.47 -29.79
CA TRP A 201 22.41 5.33 -29.84
C TRP A 201 23.12 4.04 -30.24
N LYS A 202 22.84 2.95 -29.52
CA LYS A 202 23.30 1.60 -29.85
C LYS A 202 22.13 0.69 -30.12
N PRO A 203 22.30 -0.36 -30.96
CA PRO A 203 21.35 -1.46 -31.01
C PRO A 203 21.23 -2.09 -29.63
N VAL A 204 20.03 -2.55 -29.25
CA VAL A 204 19.84 -3.25 -28.00
C VAL A 204 20.57 -4.60 -28.00
N ARG A 205 21.11 -5.01 -26.86
CA ARG A 205 21.66 -6.34 -26.64
C ARG A 205 20.54 -7.25 -26.14
N THR A 206 20.30 -8.36 -26.84
CA THR A 206 19.38 -9.41 -26.41
C THR A 206 19.96 -10.14 -25.22
N LEU A 207 19.17 -10.27 -24.16
CA LEU A 207 19.46 -11.17 -23.05
C LEU A 207 19.09 -12.58 -23.48
N TRP A 208 19.86 -13.58 -23.00
CA TRP A 208 19.68 -14.97 -23.39
C TRP A 208 18.34 -15.58 -22.95
N TYR A 209 17.68 -14.96 -22.01
CA TYR A 209 16.48 -15.48 -21.40
C TYR A 209 15.25 -15.33 -22.29
N PRO A 210 14.56 -16.43 -22.66
CA PRO A 210 13.27 -16.33 -23.30
C PRO A 210 12.24 -15.76 -22.31
N ALA A 211 11.39 -14.88 -22.79
CA ALA A 211 10.25 -14.41 -22.02
C ALA A 211 9.20 -15.52 -21.93
N LYS A 212 8.93 -15.99 -20.74
CA LYS A 212 7.97 -17.05 -20.47
C LYS A 212 7.02 -16.65 -19.35
N PRO A 213 5.74 -16.89 -19.52
CA PRO A 213 4.89 -17.12 -18.37
C PRO A 213 5.27 -18.48 -17.76
N ARG A 214 5.23 -18.61 -16.48
CA ARG A 214 5.42 -19.81 -15.63
C ARG A 214 5.52 -21.17 -16.37
N SER A 215 6.60 -21.39 -17.15
CA SER A 215 6.85 -22.66 -17.78
C SER A 215 7.71 -23.54 -16.85
N TYR A 216 8.49 -24.50 -17.34
CA TYR A 216 9.29 -25.36 -16.46
C TYR A 216 10.50 -24.68 -15.77
N GLY A 217 10.67 -23.37 -15.92
CA GLY A 217 11.46 -22.54 -15.01
C GLY A 217 12.97 -22.61 -15.06
N THR A 218 13.57 -23.39 -15.97
CA THR A 218 15.05 -23.55 -16.01
C THR A 218 15.78 -22.49 -16.83
N ASP A 219 15.08 -21.79 -17.73
CA ASP A 219 15.69 -20.95 -18.74
C ASP A 219 15.30 -19.47 -18.63
N GLY A 220 14.87 -19.02 -17.49
CA GLY A 220 14.51 -17.62 -17.35
C GLY A 220 14.28 -17.27 -15.90
N ASN A 221 14.81 -16.13 -15.53
CA ASN A 221 14.78 -15.70 -14.16
C ASN A 221 13.54 -14.83 -13.82
N TRP A 222 12.90 -14.25 -14.83
CA TRP A 222 11.62 -13.57 -14.69
C TRP A 222 10.48 -14.47 -15.15
N GLN A 223 9.71 -15.00 -14.18
CA GLN A 223 8.49 -15.74 -14.49
C GLN A 223 7.35 -14.73 -14.62
N LEU A 224 7.00 -14.40 -15.87
CA LEU A 224 6.05 -13.34 -16.15
C LEU A 224 4.62 -13.70 -15.71
N VAL A 225 3.99 -12.80 -14.96
CA VAL A 225 2.58 -12.87 -14.60
C VAL A 225 1.91 -11.53 -14.92
N PRO A 226 0.63 -11.52 -15.31
CA PRO A 226 -0.06 -10.28 -15.60
C PRO A 226 -0.25 -9.46 -14.32
N ARG A 227 -0.13 -8.13 -14.44
CA ARG A 227 -0.50 -7.21 -13.37
C ARG A 227 -1.97 -7.39 -13.00
N SER A 228 -2.25 -7.65 -11.72
CA SER A 228 -3.59 -7.91 -11.19
C SER A 228 -4.32 -6.68 -10.66
N ILE A 229 -3.63 -5.54 -10.61
CA ILE A 229 -4.11 -4.28 -10.05
C ILE A 229 -4.11 -3.17 -11.10
N PRO A 230 -4.92 -2.11 -10.97
CA PRO A 230 -4.91 -0.99 -11.89
C PRO A 230 -3.56 -0.24 -11.89
N MET A 231 -3.35 0.58 -12.93
CA MET A 231 -2.22 1.51 -12.96
C MET A 231 -2.35 2.55 -11.84
N MET A 232 -1.23 3.07 -11.36
CA MET A 232 -1.22 4.10 -10.33
C MET A 232 -1.74 5.44 -10.88
N GLU A 233 -2.30 6.25 -10.01
CA GLU A 233 -2.66 7.63 -10.33
C GLU A 233 -1.42 8.45 -10.70
N ASP A 234 -1.61 9.42 -11.59
CA ASP A 234 -0.60 10.39 -12.03
C ASP A 234 -1.27 11.74 -12.22
N GLN A 235 -1.42 12.52 -11.14
CA GLN A 235 -2.19 13.75 -11.10
C GLN A 235 -1.31 14.95 -10.74
N LEU A 236 -1.42 16.03 -11.54
CA LEU A 236 -0.71 17.26 -11.24
C LEU A 236 -1.23 17.88 -9.94
N GLN A 237 -0.29 18.30 -9.08
CA GLN A 237 -0.56 19.02 -7.84
C GLN A 237 0.30 20.29 -7.77
N GLU A 238 -0.25 21.33 -7.20
CA GLU A 238 0.47 22.55 -6.88
C GLU A 238 0.84 22.58 -5.39
N PHE A 239 1.95 23.23 -5.06
CA PHE A 239 2.29 23.49 -3.67
C PHE A 239 1.31 24.48 -3.04
N SER A 240 0.99 24.32 -1.78
CA SER A 240 0.13 25.26 -1.05
C SER A 240 0.75 26.67 -1.05
N ILE A 241 -0.06 27.66 -1.45
CA ILE A 241 0.41 29.04 -1.66
C ILE A 241 0.74 29.74 -0.33
N GLU A 242 0.08 29.41 0.78
CA GLU A 242 0.19 30.15 2.04
C GLU A 242 1.58 30.12 2.68
N ARG A 243 2.35 29.07 2.43
CA ARG A 243 3.68 28.87 3.02
C ARG A 243 4.78 28.59 2.01
N SER A 244 4.43 28.33 0.76
CA SER A 244 5.41 28.09 -0.30
C SER A 244 6.20 29.34 -0.61
N GLY A 245 7.50 29.15 -0.86
CA GLY A 245 8.40 30.23 -1.22
C GLY A 245 9.00 31.02 -0.04
N TYR A 246 8.90 30.51 1.19
CA TYR A 246 9.64 31.09 2.32
C TYR A 246 11.14 30.98 2.08
N LEU A 247 11.84 32.13 2.04
CA LEU A 247 13.29 32.16 2.13
C LEU A 247 13.72 31.83 3.55
N LEU A 248 14.34 30.67 3.74
CA LEU A 248 14.86 30.18 5.03
C LEU A 248 16.23 30.77 5.37
N ALA A 249 16.96 31.32 4.39
CA ALA A 249 18.31 31.79 4.55
C ALA A 249 18.41 33.30 4.63
N ALA A 250 19.08 33.75 5.67
CA ALA A 250 19.86 34.96 5.91
C ALA A 250 19.21 36.32 5.58
N LYS A 251 19.07 37.12 6.64
CA LYS A 251 18.88 38.57 6.62
C LYS A 251 17.59 39.08 5.94
N GLY A 252 16.46 38.75 6.48
CA GLY A 252 15.17 39.30 6.14
C GLY A 252 14.15 38.21 5.81
N LYS A 253 12.94 38.40 6.25
CA LYS A 253 11.78 37.59 5.88
C LYS A 253 11.35 37.92 4.46
N GLU A 254 12.18 37.61 3.46
CA GLU A 254 11.79 37.76 2.07
C GLU A 254 11.14 36.46 1.60
N THR A 255 9.86 36.52 1.31
CA THR A 255 9.15 35.48 0.54
C THR A 255 9.46 35.69 -0.94
N VAL A 256 9.70 34.62 -1.68
CA VAL A 256 9.64 34.68 -3.14
C VAL A 256 8.17 34.95 -3.47
N LYS A 257 7.87 36.21 -3.79
CA LYS A 257 6.50 36.65 -4.10
C LYS A 257 6.24 36.57 -5.59
N GLY A 258 5.10 36.04 -5.97
CA GLY A 258 4.59 36.07 -7.31
C GLY A 258 4.60 34.73 -8.05
N SER A 259 3.99 34.75 -9.22
CA SER A 259 3.96 33.64 -10.15
C SER A 259 5.33 33.43 -10.80
N PHE A 260 5.57 32.20 -11.30
CA PHE A 260 6.73 31.94 -12.15
C PHE A 260 6.76 32.86 -13.38
N PRO A 261 7.94 33.19 -13.90
CA PRO A 261 9.26 32.64 -13.53
C PRO A 261 9.91 33.33 -12.32
N TRP A 262 10.72 32.56 -11.57
CA TRP A 262 11.60 33.09 -10.51
C TRP A 262 13.05 33.17 -11.00
N THR A 263 13.70 34.29 -10.82
CA THR A 263 15.10 34.46 -11.22
C THR A 263 16.01 34.54 -10.00
N PHE A 264 17.03 33.70 -9.96
CA PHE A 264 18.05 33.63 -8.94
C PHE A 264 19.37 34.18 -9.51
N ALA A 265 19.91 35.24 -8.89
CA ALA A 265 21.10 35.91 -9.39
C ALA A 265 22.33 34.99 -9.40
N ALA A 266 23.29 35.29 -10.28
CA ALA A 266 24.57 34.58 -10.34
C ALA A 266 25.36 34.66 -9.03
N ASN A 267 26.16 33.64 -8.71
CA ASN A 267 27.05 33.55 -7.55
C ASN A 267 26.33 33.76 -6.20
N THR A 268 25.13 33.24 -6.07
CA THR A 268 24.29 33.35 -4.87
C THR A 268 23.82 32.00 -4.36
N LYS A 269 23.45 32.00 -3.07
CA LYS A 269 22.85 30.82 -2.42
C LYS A 269 21.49 31.21 -1.86
N TYR A 270 20.49 30.40 -2.17
CA TYR A 270 19.12 30.57 -1.69
C TYR A 270 18.64 29.27 -1.04
N SER A 271 17.78 29.39 -0.06
CA SER A 271 17.06 28.27 0.53
C SER A 271 15.58 28.61 0.65
N LEU A 272 14.74 27.85 -0.02
CA LEU A 272 13.30 28.01 -0.03
C LEU A 272 12.64 26.89 0.76
N LEU A 273 11.56 27.18 1.46
CA LEU A 273 10.68 26.18 2.04
C LEU A 273 9.37 26.14 1.25
N LEU A 274 9.01 24.95 0.80
CA LEU A 274 7.71 24.66 0.20
C LEU A 274 6.88 23.85 1.19
N ASP A 275 5.61 24.17 1.36
CA ASP A 275 4.64 23.39 2.14
C ASP A 275 3.53 22.91 1.21
N GLN A 276 3.35 21.59 1.09
CA GLN A 276 2.26 20.99 0.34
C GLN A 276 0.90 21.16 1.04
N GLY A 277 0.92 21.62 2.30
CA GLY A 277 -0.26 21.75 3.14
C GLY A 277 -0.68 20.43 3.81
N THR A 278 -0.57 19.34 3.10
CA THR A 278 -0.79 17.97 3.63
C THR A 278 0.33 17.04 3.18
N LEU A 279 0.52 15.93 3.88
CA LEU A 279 1.45 14.89 3.43
C LEU A 279 0.99 14.32 2.07
N THR A 280 1.93 14.06 1.19
CA THR A 280 1.68 13.53 -0.17
C THR A 280 2.77 12.56 -0.62
N ASN A 281 2.44 11.69 -1.59
CA ASN A 281 3.38 10.91 -2.39
C ASN A 281 3.44 11.52 -3.78
N ALA A 282 4.55 12.12 -4.17
CA ALA A 282 4.60 12.80 -5.45
C ALA A 282 6.00 12.83 -6.09
N TYR A 283 6.01 13.02 -7.39
CA TYR A 283 7.20 13.38 -8.17
C TYR A 283 7.27 14.90 -8.25
N VAL A 284 8.27 15.51 -7.63
CA VAL A 284 8.52 16.95 -7.80
C VAL A 284 8.95 17.22 -9.24
N GLN A 285 8.43 18.25 -9.85
CA GLN A 285 8.78 18.70 -11.20
C GLN A 285 9.38 20.10 -11.16
N LEU A 286 10.58 20.24 -11.64
CA LEU A 286 11.32 21.49 -11.74
C LEU A 286 11.58 21.82 -13.20
N LEU A 287 11.07 22.96 -13.67
CA LEU A 287 11.32 23.48 -15.00
C LEU A 287 12.28 24.67 -14.92
N THR A 288 13.46 24.57 -15.53
CA THR A 288 14.51 25.58 -15.46
C THR A 288 14.95 26.09 -16.82
N SER A 289 15.57 27.29 -16.83
CA SER A 289 16.28 27.85 -17.98
C SER A 289 17.54 28.61 -17.50
N GLY A 290 18.65 28.53 -18.24
CA GLY A 290 19.89 29.14 -17.87
C GLY A 290 20.56 28.53 -16.67
N GLY A 291 21.48 29.26 -16.03
CA GLY A 291 22.19 28.86 -14.84
C GLY A 291 23.09 27.64 -15.01
N ALA A 292 23.96 27.64 -16.04
CA ALA A 292 24.89 26.54 -16.24
C ALA A 292 25.71 26.28 -14.97
N GLY A 293 25.71 25.01 -14.51
CA GLY A 293 26.38 24.57 -13.27
C GLY A 293 25.64 24.92 -11.98
N ALA A 294 24.47 25.59 -12.04
CA ALA A 294 23.65 25.84 -10.86
C ALA A 294 23.13 24.51 -10.27
N LYS A 295 23.22 24.37 -8.94
CA LYS A 295 22.77 23.18 -8.20
C LYS A 295 21.46 23.48 -7.50
N VAL A 296 20.49 22.61 -7.66
CA VAL A 296 19.22 22.63 -6.96
C VAL A 296 19.09 21.34 -6.17
N THR A 297 19.00 21.45 -4.85
CA THR A 297 18.86 20.29 -3.94
C THR A 297 17.49 20.35 -3.29
N PHE A 298 16.72 19.30 -3.46
CA PHE A 298 15.45 19.09 -2.77
C PHE A 298 15.69 18.22 -1.55
N THR A 299 15.22 18.63 -0.38
CA THR A 299 15.20 17.80 0.82
C THR A 299 13.76 17.67 1.30
N TYR A 300 13.27 16.43 1.40
CA TYR A 300 11.88 16.09 1.68
C TYR A 300 11.70 15.66 3.13
N ALA A 301 10.63 16.10 3.78
CA ALA A 301 10.29 15.66 5.14
C ALA A 301 8.79 15.64 5.39
N GLU A 302 8.35 14.76 6.29
CA GLU A 302 6.98 14.74 6.80
C GLU A 302 6.72 15.97 7.69
N ALA A 303 7.69 16.35 8.50
CA ALA A 303 7.63 17.46 9.44
C ALA A 303 9.02 18.10 9.64
N MET A 304 9.05 19.33 10.14
CA MET A 304 10.27 19.96 10.64
C MET A 304 10.50 19.59 12.11
N ILE A 305 11.76 19.59 12.54
CA ILE A 305 12.17 19.25 13.91
C ILE A 305 12.92 20.40 14.58
N ASN A 306 12.81 20.51 15.90
CA ASN A 306 13.59 21.44 16.70
C ASN A 306 15.01 20.88 17.01
N ASN A 307 15.80 21.63 17.74
CA ASN A 307 17.18 21.22 18.14
C ASN A 307 17.21 19.97 19.03
N LYS A 308 16.10 19.60 19.66
CA LYS A 308 15.96 18.35 20.42
C LYS A 308 15.43 17.18 19.57
N ARG A 309 15.27 17.41 18.27
CA ARG A 309 14.69 16.46 17.30
C ARG A 309 13.20 16.16 17.53
N GLU A 310 12.49 17.02 18.23
CA GLU A 310 11.06 16.91 18.44
C GLU A 310 10.31 17.56 17.28
N LYS A 311 9.31 16.88 16.74
CA LYS A 311 8.42 17.41 15.70
C LYS A 311 7.44 18.44 16.27
N GLY A 312 6.87 18.19 17.47
CA GLY A 312 5.88 19.05 18.11
C GLY A 312 4.70 19.35 17.17
N ASN A 313 4.17 20.57 17.19
CA ASN A 313 3.12 20.95 16.26
C ASN A 313 3.67 21.01 14.83
N ARG A 314 3.05 20.22 13.90
CA ARG A 314 3.51 20.06 12.51
C ARG A 314 3.31 21.31 11.66
N ASN A 315 2.48 22.26 12.11
CA ASN A 315 2.26 23.53 11.45
C ASN A 315 3.28 24.60 11.83
N GLU A 316 4.07 24.38 12.89
CA GLU A 316 5.09 25.31 13.33
C GLU A 316 6.40 25.07 12.58
N ILE A 317 6.94 26.15 12.01
CA ILE A 317 8.22 26.14 11.28
C ILE A 317 9.29 27.00 11.97
N THR A 318 8.89 27.93 12.83
CA THR A 318 9.82 28.86 13.51
C THR A 318 10.71 28.12 14.50
N GLY A 319 12.02 28.31 14.39
CA GLY A 319 13.00 27.64 15.25
C GLY A 319 13.19 26.16 14.95
N LYS A 320 12.64 25.66 13.87
CA LYS A 320 12.79 24.30 13.40
C LYS A 320 13.63 24.24 12.12
N HIS A 321 14.18 23.06 11.85
CA HIS A 321 14.95 22.77 10.66
C HIS A 321 14.45 21.48 10.01
N LEU A 322 14.76 21.32 8.73
CA LEU A 322 14.33 20.18 7.95
C LEU A 322 15.48 19.21 7.76
N ILE A 323 15.29 17.97 8.22
CA ILE A 323 16.17 16.83 7.94
C ILE A 323 15.35 15.81 7.15
N GLY A 324 15.92 15.29 6.08
CA GLY A 324 15.18 14.34 5.25
C GLY A 324 15.98 13.73 4.12
N ILE A 325 15.32 13.02 3.24
CA ILE A 325 15.85 12.42 2.02
C ILE A 325 16.01 13.52 0.99
N SER A 326 17.08 13.45 0.18
CA SER A 326 17.37 14.51 -0.79
C SER A 326 17.58 13.98 -2.20
N ASP A 327 17.22 14.81 -3.18
CA ASP A 327 17.58 14.71 -4.60
C ASP A 327 18.30 15.97 -5.03
N GLN A 328 19.20 15.85 -6.01
CA GLN A 328 19.99 16.96 -6.51
C GLN A 328 19.96 17.02 -8.04
N TYR A 329 19.73 18.21 -8.59
CA TYR A 329 19.82 18.51 -10.01
C TYR A 329 20.86 19.60 -10.24
N THR A 330 21.72 19.42 -11.27
CA THR A 330 22.66 20.45 -11.75
C THR A 330 22.24 20.88 -13.15
N SER A 331 22.02 22.18 -13.36
CA SER A 331 21.58 22.73 -14.65
C SER A 331 22.69 22.68 -15.70
N ASP A 332 22.36 22.36 -16.94
CA ASP A 332 23.22 22.48 -18.12
C ASP A 332 23.21 23.89 -18.75
N GLY A 333 22.40 24.83 -18.24
CA GLY A 333 22.19 26.15 -18.83
C GLY A 333 21.19 26.19 -19.99
N GLY A 334 20.62 25.04 -20.38
CA GLY A 334 19.65 24.98 -21.47
C GLY A 334 18.31 25.61 -21.11
N ALA A 335 17.47 25.87 -22.13
CA ALA A 335 16.13 26.40 -21.93
C ALA A 335 15.08 25.30 -21.70
N ASN A 336 14.12 25.57 -20.79
CA ASN A 336 12.99 24.71 -20.50
C ASN A 336 13.38 23.25 -20.18
N ARG A 337 14.40 23.09 -19.34
CA ARG A 337 14.84 21.78 -18.84
C ARG A 337 13.92 21.31 -17.74
N LEU A 338 13.20 20.21 -17.99
CA LEU A 338 12.34 19.57 -17.00
C LEU A 338 13.13 18.48 -16.25
N TYR A 339 13.31 18.67 -14.94
CA TYR A 339 13.78 17.65 -14.03
C TYR A 339 12.60 17.09 -13.22
N SER A 340 12.55 15.77 -13.08
CA SER A 340 11.65 15.07 -12.17
C SER A 340 12.36 13.80 -11.69
N PRO A 341 12.35 13.49 -10.39
CA PRO A 341 12.98 12.28 -9.89
C PRO A 341 12.33 11.03 -10.48
N LEU A 342 13.13 9.96 -10.63
CA LEU A 342 12.67 8.66 -11.14
C LEU A 342 11.76 7.92 -10.15
N HIS A 343 11.87 8.25 -8.85
CA HIS A 343 11.04 7.70 -7.80
C HIS A 343 10.23 8.80 -7.11
N TYR A 344 8.97 8.51 -6.76
CA TYR A 344 8.19 9.43 -5.94
C TYR A 344 8.83 9.63 -4.56
N ARG A 345 8.58 10.79 -4.00
CA ARG A 345 8.96 11.13 -2.64
C ARG A 345 7.71 11.37 -1.80
N THR A 346 7.82 11.06 -0.52
CA THR A 346 6.77 11.36 0.45
C THR A 346 7.18 12.60 1.22
N PHE A 347 6.31 13.60 1.27
CA PHE A 347 6.63 14.85 1.95
C PHE A 347 5.38 15.66 2.25
N ARG A 348 5.48 16.47 3.30
CA ARG A 348 4.68 17.67 3.46
C ARG A 348 5.55 18.90 3.18
N TYR A 349 6.77 18.90 3.68
CA TYR A 349 7.72 19.99 3.52
C TYR A 349 8.84 19.61 2.58
N VAL A 350 9.20 20.56 1.70
CA VAL A 350 10.36 20.44 0.81
C VAL A 350 11.23 21.68 0.97
N ARG A 351 12.49 21.49 1.38
CA ARG A 351 13.49 22.54 1.30
C ARG A 351 14.16 22.46 -0.06
N VAL A 352 14.25 23.61 -0.75
CA VAL A 352 14.92 23.73 -2.04
C VAL A 352 16.12 24.65 -1.86
N ASP A 353 17.28 24.06 -1.82
CA ASP A 353 18.55 24.78 -1.75
C ASP A 353 19.07 25.01 -3.16
N ILE A 354 19.31 26.27 -3.52
CA ILE A 354 19.77 26.70 -4.86
C ILE A 354 21.12 27.38 -4.71
N GLU A 355 22.11 26.88 -5.43
CA GLU A 355 23.44 27.46 -5.51
C GLU A 355 23.77 27.76 -6.98
N THR A 356 23.79 29.06 -7.35
CA THR A 356 24.09 29.48 -8.71
C THR A 356 25.59 29.67 -8.92
N GLY A 357 26.04 29.37 -10.14
CA GLY A 357 27.39 29.69 -10.62
C GLY A 357 27.48 31.08 -11.21
N SER A 358 28.31 31.25 -12.26
CA SER A 358 28.52 32.52 -12.93
C SER A 358 27.31 33.05 -13.73
N GLU A 359 26.28 32.24 -13.88
CA GLU A 359 25.04 32.59 -14.58
C GLU A 359 23.85 32.57 -13.64
N SER A 360 22.84 33.41 -13.93
CA SER A 360 21.57 33.39 -13.23
C SER A 360 20.72 32.16 -13.64
N LEU A 361 20.03 31.56 -12.67
CA LEU A 361 19.10 30.48 -12.91
C LEU A 361 17.66 31.02 -12.94
N VAL A 362 16.89 30.62 -13.93
CA VAL A 362 15.46 30.90 -13.99
C VAL A 362 14.68 29.60 -13.71
N ILE A 363 13.82 29.63 -12.72
CA ILE A 363 12.82 28.58 -12.48
C ILE A 363 11.52 29.01 -13.15
N ASN A 364 11.16 28.32 -14.23
CA ASN A 364 9.96 28.59 -15.03
C ASN A 364 8.71 27.92 -14.43
N GLY A 365 8.88 26.88 -13.61
CA GLY A 365 7.81 26.16 -12.95
C GLY A 365 8.32 25.20 -11.90
N LEU A 366 7.53 25.05 -10.84
CA LEU A 366 7.79 24.10 -9.77
C LEU A 366 6.46 23.59 -9.23
N ASN A 367 6.19 22.31 -9.43
CA ASN A 367 4.98 21.63 -9.00
C ASN A 367 5.30 20.18 -8.61
N SER A 368 4.30 19.37 -8.36
CA SER A 368 4.45 17.94 -8.11
C SER A 368 3.38 17.13 -8.82
N ARG A 369 3.63 15.83 -9.00
CA ARG A 369 2.66 14.88 -9.54
C ARG A 369 2.39 13.81 -8.49
N PHE A 370 1.18 13.81 -7.98
CA PHE A 370 0.70 12.80 -7.04
C PHE A 370 0.68 11.43 -7.69
N THR A 371 1.01 10.41 -6.91
CA THR A 371 0.84 9.00 -7.28
C THR A 371 0.34 8.19 -6.10
N GLY A 372 -0.51 7.21 -6.37
CA GLY A 372 -1.12 6.32 -5.40
C GLY A 372 -1.97 5.27 -6.07
N TYR A 373 -2.38 4.26 -5.31
CA TYR A 373 -3.37 3.31 -5.81
C TYR A 373 -4.70 4.03 -6.07
N PRO A 374 -5.37 3.82 -7.23
CA PRO A 374 -6.54 4.58 -7.62
C PRO A 374 -7.82 4.10 -6.91
N PHE A 375 -7.82 4.20 -5.59
CA PHE A 375 -9.02 3.94 -4.82
C PHE A 375 -10.09 5.00 -5.06
N GLU A 376 -11.32 4.57 -5.29
CA GLU A 376 -12.50 5.41 -5.28
C GLU A 376 -13.14 5.36 -3.90
N GLU A 377 -13.39 6.54 -3.30
CA GLU A 377 -14.10 6.63 -2.02
C GLU A 377 -15.61 6.43 -2.22
N LYS A 378 -16.07 5.18 -2.08
CA LYS A 378 -17.48 4.76 -2.18
C LYS A 378 -18.16 4.72 -0.82
N GLY A 379 -17.45 4.20 0.18
CA GLY A 379 -17.90 4.23 1.58
C GLY A 379 -17.88 5.65 2.12
N LYS A 380 -18.86 5.97 2.96
CA LYS A 380 -18.98 7.32 3.54
C LYS A 380 -19.48 7.24 4.97
N PHE A 381 -19.01 8.14 5.79
CA PHE A 381 -19.55 8.43 7.10
C PHE A 381 -19.70 9.95 7.24
N ILE A 382 -20.93 10.43 7.14
CA ILE A 382 -21.25 11.86 7.13
C ILE A 382 -21.98 12.21 8.43
N THR A 383 -21.46 13.16 9.17
CA THR A 383 -22.02 13.63 10.44
C THR A 383 -21.82 15.13 10.60
N GLU A 384 -22.62 15.75 11.47
CA GLU A 384 -22.45 17.15 11.86
C GLU A 384 -21.25 17.36 12.82
N ASP A 385 -20.72 16.27 13.39
CA ASP A 385 -19.51 16.32 14.22
C ASP A 385 -18.27 16.55 13.34
N LYS A 386 -17.80 17.80 13.35
CA LYS A 386 -16.65 18.23 12.57
C LYS A 386 -15.35 17.51 12.97
N GLY A 387 -15.23 17.08 14.21
CA GLY A 387 -14.08 16.35 14.70
C GLY A 387 -14.00 14.95 14.07
N LEU A 388 -15.11 14.22 14.08
CA LEU A 388 -15.23 12.93 13.41
C LEU A 388 -15.03 13.04 11.90
N GLN A 389 -15.54 14.11 11.28
CA GLN A 389 -15.34 14.35 9.86
C GLN A 389 -13.85 14.57 9.53
N ARG A 390 -13.12 15.33 10.37
CA ARG A 390 -11.66 15.48 10.24
C ARG A 390 -10.92 14.16 10.43
N ILE A 391 -11.36 13.30 11.36
CA ILE A 391 -10.77 11.96 11.54
C ILE A 391 -10.99 11.13 10.27
N TRP A 392 -12.17 11.17 9.66
CA TRP A 392 -12.46 10.47 8.41
C TRP A 392 -11.53 10.91 7.27
N GLU A 393 -11.46 12.22 7.02
CA GLU A 393 -10.63 12.79 5.95
C GLU A 393 -9.14 12.49 6.13
N THR A 394 -8.65 12.60 7.37
CA THR A 394 -7.25 12.33 7.72
C THR A 394 -6.94 10.83 7.63
N GLY A 395 -7.84 9.99 8.10
CA GLY A 395 -7.72 8.54 7.99
C GLY A 395 -7.70 8.08 6.54
N TRP A 396 -8.59 8.62 5.70
CA TRP A 396 -8.62 8.26 4.28
C TRP A 396 -7.35 8.69 3.55
N ARG A 397 -6.83 9.90 3.83
CA ARG A 397 -5.54 10.34 3.31
C ARG A 397 -4.41 9.40 3.76
N THR A 398 -4.38 8.99 5.03
CA THR A 398 -3.40 8.04 5.56
C THR A 398 -3.45 6.71 4.81
N ALA A 399 -4.63 6.13 4.69
CA ALA A 399 -4.84 4.85 3.99
C ALA A 399 -4.42 4.94 2.51
N ARG A 400 -4.74 6.04 1.82
CA ARG A 400 -4.36 6.26 0.42
C ARG A 400 -2.86 6.41 0.22
N LEU A 401 -2.17 7.12 1.10
CA LEU A 401 -0.73 7.31 0.99
C LEU A 401 0.06 6.04 1.31
N CYS A 402 -0.54 5.09 2.02
CA CYS A 402 0.04 3.79 2.29
C CYS A 402 -0.42 2.70 1.30
N ALA A 403 -1.00 3.07 0.17
CA ALA A 403 -1.44 2.16 -0.89
C ALA A 403 -0.86 2.59 -2.24
N MET A 404 -0.02 1.74 -2.79
CA MET A 404 0.61 1.86 -4.10
C MET A 404 0.36 0.56 -4.89
N ASP A 405 1.36 0.06 -5.60
CA ASP A 405 1.34 -1.27 -6.21
C ASP A 405 1.42 -2.42 -5.17
N THR A 406 1.66 -2.09 -3.92
CA THR A 406 1.46 -2.90 -2.70
C THR A 406 0.88 -2.01 -1.62
N TYR A 407 0.29 -2.58 -0.56
CA TYR A 407 0.17 -1.83 0.68
C TYR A 407 1.56 -1.51 1.24
N MET A 408 1.64 -0.52 2.11
CA MET A 408 2.87 -0.10 2.79
C MET A 408 2.55 0.23 4.25
N ASP A 409 3.48 -0.08 5.15
CA ASP A 409 3.43 0.35 6.54
C ASP A 409 3.41 1.88 6.64
N CYS A 410 4.39 2.51 6.01
CA CYS A 410 4.53 3.95 5.89
C CYS A 410 5.19 4.34 4.56
N PRO A 411 4.82 5.50 3.99
CA PRO A 411 5.32 5.88 2.67
C PRO A 411 6.68 6.58 2.70
N TYR A 412 7.08 7.16 3.86
CA TYR A 412 8.30 7.96 3.96
C TYR A 412 9.55 7.15 4.32
N TYR A 413 9.46 6.25 5.32
CA TYR A 413 10.63 5.57 5.85
C TYR A 413 10.87 4.19 5.26
N GLU A 414 9.82 3.41 4.98
CA GLU A 414 9.97 1.99 4.67
C GLU A 414 9.37 1.54 3.34
N GLN A 415 8.12 1.85 3.05
CA GLN A 415 7.38 1.41 1.86
C GLN A 415 7.28 -0.13 1.76
N LEU A 416 7.15 -0.80 2.90
CA LEU A 416 7.16 -2.26 3.02
C LEU A 416 5.77 -2.81 3.32
N GLN A 417 5.40 -3.90 2.64
CA GLN A 417 4.10 -4.54 2.80
C GLN A 417 4.10 -5.51 3.99
N TYR A 418 4.08 -4.96 5.23
CA TYR A 418 3.96 -5.76 6.44
C TYR A 418 2.56 -6.36 6.58
N VAL A 419 2.48 -7.62 6.99
CA VAL A 419 1.20 -8.36 7.03
C VAL A 419 0.23 -7.81 8.07
N GLY A 420 0.74 -7.43 9.25
CA GLY A 420 -0.10 -6.88 10.33
C GLY A 420 -0.80 -5.60 9.92
N ASP A 421 -0.05 -4.69 9.30
CA ASP A 421 -0.53 -3.43 8.73
C ASP A 421 -1.52 -3.68 7.60
N THR A 422 -1.11 -4.55 6.66
CA THR A 422 -1.88 -4.87 5.46
C THR A 422 -3.26 -5.40 5.79
N ARG A 423 -3.42 -6.21 6.85
CA ARG A 423 -4.73 -6.72 7.26
C ARG A 423 -5.71 -5.59 7.57
N ILE A 424 -5.27 -4.59 8.35
CA ILE A 424 -6.10 -3.44 8.71
C ILE A 424 -6.40 -2.57 7.48
N GLN A 425 -5.38 -2.30 6.66
CA GLN A 425 -5.54 -1.53 5.42
C GLN A 425 -6.51 -2.20 4.45
N ALA A 426 -6.44 -3.53 4.33
CA ALA A 426 -7.34 -4.31 3.49
C ALA A 426 -8.80 -4.18 3.96
N MET A 427 -9.05 -4.21 5.27
CA MET A 427 -10.39 -3.98 5.83
C MET A 427 -10.89 -2.56 5.52
N ILE A 428 -10.03 -1.55 5.64
CA ILE A 428 -10.35 -0.18 5.25
C ILE A 428 -10.69 -0.12 3.75
N SER A 429 -9.89 -0.76 2.89
CA SER A 429 -10.13 -0.79 1.43
C SER A 429 -11.48 -1.42 1.09
N LEU A 430 -11.85 -2.51 1.75
CA LEU A 430 -13.14 -3.17 1.54
C LEU A 430 -14.32 -2.28 1.96
N TYR A 431 -14.19 -1.57 3.08
CA TYR A 431 -15.29 -0.77 3.63
C TYR A 431 -15.38 0.64 3.01
N VAL A 432 -14.26 1.24 2.61
CA VAL A 432 -14.27 2.59 2.04
C VAL A 432 -14.26 2.58 0.51
N ALA A 433 -13.44 1.72 -0.11
CA ALA A 433 -13.37 1.68 -1.57
C ALA A 433 -14.23 0.55 -2.18
N GLY A 434 -14.50 -0.52 -1.45
CA GLY A 434 -15.13 -1.72 -2.00
C GLY A 434 -14.21 -2.50 -2.95
N ASP A 435 -12.93 -2.16 -3.00
CA ASP A 435 -11.93 -2.74 -3.89
C ASP A 435 -11.11 -3.81 -3.15
N ASP A 436 -11.14 -5.03 -3.66
CA ASP A 436 -10.44 -6.18 -3.09
C ASP A 436 -9.18 -6.60 -3.87
N ARG A 437 -8.88 -5.92 -4.99
CA ARG A 437 -7.77 -6.31 -5.88
C ARG A 437 -6.42 -6.20 -5.21
N LEU A 438 -6.17 -5.09 -4.48
CA LEU A 438 -4.91 -4.91 -3.75
C LEU A 438 -4.80 -5.87 -2.57
N MET A 439 -5.91 -6.19 -1.89
CA MET A 439 -5.96 -7.22 -0.84
C MET A 439 -5.62 -8.60 -1.39
N LYS A 440 -6.19 -9.01 -2.53
CA LYS A 440 -5.88 -10.27 -3.19
C LYS A 440 -4.41 -10.34 -3.60
N LYS A 441 -3.89 -9.25 -4.19
CA LYS A 441 -2.46 -9.16 -4.51
C LYS A 441 -1.60 -9.35 -3.26
N ALA A 442 -1.92 -8.68 -2.16
CA ALA A 442 -1.18 -8.79 -0.91
C ALA A 442 -1.21 -10.22 -0.34
N ILE A 443 -2.37 -10.88 -0.34
CA ILE A 443 -2.50 -12.28 0.08
C ILE A 443 -1.58 -13.17 -0.77
N SER A 444 -1.58 -12.98 -2.10
CA SER A 444 -0.73 -13.75 -3.02
C SER A 444 0.75 -13.44 -2.84
N ASP A 445 1.12 -12.16 -2.77
CA ASP A 445 2.51 -11.76 -2.55
C ASP A 445 3.07 -12.42 -1.27
N ILE A 446 2.33 -12.33 -0.17
CA ILE A 446 2.74 -12.95 1.09
C ILE A 446 2.79 -14.47 0.99
N ALA A 447 1.86 -15.11 0.26
CA ALA A 447 1.92 -16.55 -0.01
C ALA A 447 3.18 -16.97 -0.79
N HIS A 448 3.70 -16.13 -1.68
CA HIS A 448 4.95 -16.40 -2.39
C HIS A 448 6.19 -16.34 -1.50
N SER A 449 6.07 -15.81 -0.29
CA SER A 449 7.18 -15.58 0.65
C SER A 449 7.46 -16.74 1.60
N PHE A 450 6.76 -17.88 1.49
CA PHE A 450 6.94 -19.01 2.41
C PHE A 450 8.40 -19.45 2.53
N ILE A 451 8.87 -19.59 3.77
CA ILE A 451 10.17 -20.15 4.08
C ILE A 451 10.03 -21.66 4.40
N ALA A 452 11.16 -22.35 4.50
CA ALA A 452 11.18 -23.79 4.74
C ALA A 452 10.47 -24.21 6.04
N ASP A 453 10.43 -23.35 7.04
CA ASP A 453 9.72 -23.56 8.30
C ASP A 453 8.19 -23.61 8.15
N GLY A 454 7.65 -23.21 7.00
CA GLY A 454 6.20 -23.14 6.76
C GLY A 454 5.55 -21.86 7.23
N LEU A 455 6.36 -20.83 7.51
CA LEU A 455 5.90 -19.46 7.81
C LEU A 455 6.05 -18.56 6.59
N THR A 456 5.25 -17.52 6.52
CA THR A 456 5.44 -16.41 5.58
C THR A 456 6.50 -15.46 6.10
N GLN A 457 7.12 -14.68 5.22
CA GLN A 457 7.86 -13.51 5.65
C GLN A 457 6.89 -12.48 6.25
N SER A 458 7.42 -11.59 7.09
CA SER A 458 6.65 -10.53 7.74
C SER A 458 6.18 -9.44 6.78
N ARG A 459 6.90 -9.30 5.68
CA ARG A 459 6.74 -8.29 4.63
C ARG A 459 7.21 -8.83 3.30
N TYR A 460 6.45 -8.62 2.24
CA TYR A 460 6.81 -9.09 0.90
C TYR A 460 6.03 -8.33 -0.18
N PRO A 461 6.64 -8.01 -1.36
CA PRO A 461 8.02 -8.35 -1.76
C PRO A 461 9.08 -7.63 -0.92
N SER A 462 10.21 -8.29 -0.71
CA SER A 462 11.35 -7.71 -0.01
C SER A 462 12.64 -8.40 -0.46
N ARG A 463 13.71 -7.61 -0.64
CA ARG A 463 15.05 -8.15 -0.94
C ARG A 463 15.69 -8.82 0.27
N ASP A 464 15.28 -8.44 1.48
CA ASP A 464 15.85 -8.92 2.73
C ASP A 464 14.84 -9.78 3.48
N LEU A 465 15.25 -10.97 3.88
CA LEU A 465 14.44 -11.90 4.67
C LEU A 465 14.14 -11.31 6.04
N GLN A 466 12.86 -11.29 6.40
CA GLN A 466 12.42 -11.01 7.76
C GLN A 466 11.19 -11.86 8.08
N VAL A 467 11.18 -12.50 9.25
CA VAL A 467 10.08 -13.35 9.69
C VAL A 467 9.52 -12.86 11.02
N ILE A 468 8.22 -12.61 11.03
CA ILE A 468 7.44 -12.32 12.23
C ILE A 468 6.31 -13.36 12.27
N PRO A 469 6.44 -14.45 13.03
CA PRO A 469 5.47 -15.53 13.01
C PRO A 469 4.04 -15.09 13.36
N THR A 470 3.89 -14.16 14.29
CA THR A 470 2.58 -13.55 14.63
C THR A 470 1.91 -12.88 13.42
N PHE A 471 2.68 -12.38 12.45
CA PHE A 471 2.16 -11.83 11.20
C PHE A 471 1.70 -12.93 10.22
N SER A 472 2.32 -14.12 10.24
CA SER A 472 1.79 -15.26 9.49
C SER A 472 0.40 -15.66 9.98
N LEU A 473 0.09 -15.52 11.28
CA LEU A 473 -1.26 -15.70 11.81
C LEU A 473 -2.23 -14.65 11.26
N TRP A 474 -1.81 -13.40 11.13
CA TRP A 474 -2.64 -12.34 10.55
C TRP A 474 -2.87 -12.54 9.05
N TRP A 475 -1.93 -13.14 8.32
CA TRP A 475 -2.15 -13.55 6.93
C TRP A 475 -3.31 -14.55 6.80
N VAL A 476 -3.36 -15.56 7.67
CA VAL A 476 -4.48 -16.51 7.74
C VAL A 476 -5.80 -15.77 8.04
N CYS A 477 -5.78 -14.84 8.98
CA CYS A 477 -6.96 -14.04 9.30
C CYS A 477 -7.39 -13.16 8.12
N MET A 478 -6.45 -12.59 7.35
CA MET A 478 -6.76 -11.77 6.17
C MET A 478 -7.44 -12.59 5.07
N ILE A 479 -7.07 -13.87 4.90
CA ILE A 479 -7.78 -14.78 3.99
C ILE A 479 -9.23 -14.98 4.46
N HIS A 480 -9.43 -15.17 5.76
CA HIS A 480 -10.77 -15.28 6.33
C HIS A 480 -11.57 -13.97 6.19
N ASP A 481 -10.94 -12.82 6.37
CA ASP A 481 -11.57 -11.52 6.16
C ASP A 481 -12.05 -11.38 4.69
N LEU A 482 -11.22 -11.80 3.72
CA LEU A 482 -11.62 -11.86 2.30
C LEU A 482 -12.79 -12.83 2.08
N TYR A 483 -12.73 -14.03 2.67
CA TYR A 483 -13.80 -15.03 2.59
C TYR A 483 -15.15 -14.48 3.09
N MET A 484 -15.15 -13.74 4.18
CA MET A 484 -16.37 -13.14 4.73
C MET A 484 -16.93 -12.05 3.83
N HIS A 485 -16.11 -11.29 3.13
CA HIS A 485 -16.54 -10.12 2.36
C HIS A 485 -16.67 -10.38 0.85
N ARG A 486 -16.06 -11.43 0.31
CA ARG A 486 -16.01 -11.71 -1.13
C ARG A 486 -16.23 -13.19 -1.41
N LYS A 487 -16.93 -13.46 -2.50
CA LYS A 487 -17.15 -14.83 -2.97
C LYS A 487 -16.12 -15.16 -4.05
N ASP A 488 -14.95 -15.61 -3.62
CA ASP A 488 -13.85 -16.04 -4.52
C ASP A 488 -13.29 -17.39 -4.06
N ASP A 489 -14.11 -18.42 -4.24
CA ASP A 489 -13.80 -19.76 -3.76
C ASP A 489 -12.52 -20.34 -4.37
N ALA A 490 -12.23 -20.03 -5.64
CA ALA A 490 -11.03 -20.51 -6.33
C ALA A 490 -9.77 -19.93 -5.68
N PHE A 491 -9.73 -18.61 -5.53
CA PHE A 491 -8.62 -17.91 -4.91
C PHE A 491 -8.36 -18.36 -3.47
N ILE A 492 -9.42 -18.54 -2.67
CA ILE A 492 -9.28 -18.96 -1.27
C ILE A 492 -8.78 -20.41 -1.18
N ARG A 493 -9.27 -21.33 -2.03
CA ARG A 493 -8.80 -22.73 -2.06
C ARG A 493 -7.29 -22.83 -2.32
N GLU A 494 -6.74 -21.97 -3.14
CA GLU A 494 -5.30 -21.94 -3.43
C GLU A 494 -4.48 -21.64 -2.17
N GLN A 495 -5.03 -20.91 -1.19
CA GLN A 495 -4.31 -20.51 0.03
C GLN A 495 -4.34 -21.58 1.14
N LEU A 496 -5.24 -22.55 1.09
CA LEU A 496 -5.52 -23.45 2.22
C LEU A 496 -4.30 -24.29 2.67
N ASN A 497 -3.44 -24.70 1.75
CA ASN A 497 -2.22 -25.42 2.10
C ASN A 497 -1.22 -24.53 2.87
N GLY A 498 -1.14 -23.26 2.48
CA GLY A 498 -0.36 -22.27 3.22
C GLY A 498 -0.90 -22.04 4.63
N VAL A 499 -2.22 -21.97 4.77
CA VAL A 499 -2.89 -21.89 6.09
C VAL A 499 -2.49 -23.06 6.97
N GLU A 500 -2.54 -24.29 6.45
CA GLU A 500 -2.12 -25.48 7.21
C GLU A 500 -0.65 -25.45 7.62
N ASN A 501 0.23 -24.96 6.74
CA ASN A 501 1.67 -24.86 7.04
C ASN A 501 1.92 -23.91 8.21
N VAL A 502 1.33 -22.71 8.18
CA VAL A 502 1.45 -21.74 9.29
C VAL A 502 0.95 -22.34 10.60
N LEU A 503 -0.24 -22.94 10.60
CA LEU A 503 -0.84 -23.46 11.83
C LEU A 503 -0.09 -24.69 12.37
N ARG A 504 0.52 -25.49 11.49
CA ARG A 504 1.37 -26.63 11.89
C ARG A 504 2.64 -26.15 12.60
N TRP A 505 3.29 -25.09 12.12
CA TRP A 505 4.45 -24.54 12.81
C TRP A 505 4.16 -24.20 14.28
N TYR A 506 3.01 -23.58 14.56
CA TYR A 506 2.58 -23.28 15.92
C TYR A 506 2.19 -24.54 16.71
N GLU A 507 1.55 -25.52 16.06
CA GLU A 507 1.23 -26.82 16.67
C GLU A 507 2.47 -27.50 17.22
N GLU A 508 3.55 -27.50 16.46
CA GLU A 508 4.84 -28.10 16.85
C GLU A 508 5.54 -27.38 18.01
N LYS A 509 5.13 -26.16 18.31
CA LYS A 509 5.65 -25.35 19.43
C LYS A 509 4.79 -25.43 20.70
N MET A 510 3.70 -26.20 20.66
CA MET A 510 2.83 -26.34 21.84
C MET A 510 3.54 -27.11 22.98
N ALA A 511 3.49 -26.55 24.19
CA ALA A 511 3.89 -27.27 25.38
C ALA A 511 2.77 -28.23 25.84
N SER A 512 3.10 -29.13 26.79
CA SER A 512 2.14 -30.11 27.30
C SER A 512 0.89 -29.49 27.97
N ASN A 513 1.02 -28.26 28.47
CA ASN A 513 -0.05 -27.50 29.10
C ASN A 513 -0.87 -26.65 28.08
N ALA A 514 -0.77 -26.96 26.81
CA ALA A 514 -1.46 -26.27 25.70
C ALA A 514 -1.20 -24.74 25.58
N ILE A 515 -0.16 -24.23 26.25
CA ILE A 515 0.37 -22.88 25.98
C ILE A 515 1.60 -23.04 25.08
N LEU A 516 1.88 -22.05 24.25
CA LEU A 516 3.05 -22.10 23.38
C LEU A 516 4.35 -22.12 24.21
N GLY A 517 5.25 -23.01 23.83
CA GLY A 517 6.61 -23.09 24.37
C GLY A 517 7.47 -21.90 23.85
N SER A 518 8.78 -22.07 23.94
CA SER A 518 9.73 -21.11 23.40
C SER A 518 9.57 -20.93 21.88
N LEU A 519 9.52 -19.70 21.43
CA LEU A 519 9.33 -19.35 20.01
C LEU A 519 10.59 -18.70 19.44
N SER A 520 10.96 -19.11 18.24
CA SER A 520 12.01 -18.51 17.43
C SER A 520 11.48 -17.34 16.59
N TRP A 521 12.38 -16.64 15.92
CA TRP A 521 12.11 -15.49 15.10
C TRP A 521 11.62 -14.27 15.92
N TRP A 522 11.35 -13.16 15.25
CA TRP A 522 10.86 -11.95 15.89
C TRP A 522 9.36 -12.03 16.15
N GLN A 523 8.96 -12.25 17.39
CA GLN A 523 7.55 -12.39 17.80
C GLN A 523 6.92 -11.03 18.10
N PHE A 524 6.92 -10.13 17.14
CA PHE A 524 6.31 -8.83 17.28
C PHE A 524 4.78 -8.95 17.47
N VAL A 525 4.25 -8.20 18.43
CA VAL A 525 2.80 -8.08 18.67
C VAL A 525 2.34 -6.63 18.59
N ASP A 526 3.03 -5.71 19.26
CA ASP A 526 2.69 -4.27 19.26
C ASP A 526 3.87 -3.44 19.79
N TRP A 527 4.02 -2.20 19.34
CA TRP A 527 5.05 -1.28 19.84
C TRP A 527 4.79 -0.81 21.28
N SER A 528 4.28 -1.68 22.14
CA SER A 528 3.99 -1.35 23.54
C SER A 528 5.26 -1.27 24.38
N TRP A 529 5.42 -0.17 25.05
CA TRP A 529 6.42 -0.04 26.10
C TRP A 529 5.95 -0.75 27.37
N PRO A 530 6.73 -1.61 28.02
CA PRO A 530 8.19 -1.81 27.91
C PRO A 530 8.62 -3.11 27.18
N TRP A 531 7.89 -3.57 26.20
CA TRP A 531 8.13 -4.84 25.52
C TRP A 531 9.41 -4.80 24.67
N VAL A 532 10.48 -5.32 25.24
CA VAL A 532 11.77 -5.49 24.57
C VAL A 532 12.31 -6.88 24.93
N ASP A 533 12.74 -7.65 23.96
CA ASP A 533 13.32 -8.97 24.19
C ASP A 533 14.76 -8.92 24.72
N SER A 534 15.34 -10.10 24.98
CA SER A 534 16.72 -10.26 25.49
C SER A 534 17.81 -9.72 24.54
N ILE A 535 17.50 -9.58 23.25
CA ILE A 535 18.41 -9.00 22.23
C ILE A 535 18.03 -7.54 21.87
N ARG A 536 17.18 -6.92 22.68
CA ARG A 536 16.71 -5.53 22.55
C ARG A 536 15.90 -5.26 21.29
N VAL A 537 15.19 -6.24 20.79
CA VAL A 537 14.20 -6.04 19.73
C VAL A 537 12.84 -5.70 20.35
N GLY A 538 12.25 -4.57 19.91
CA GLY A 538 11.00 -4.05 20.45
C GLY A 538 9.76 -4.83 20.03
N GLY A 539 8.66 -4.59 20.77
CA GLY A 539 7.33 -5.12 20.44
C GLY A 539 7.12 -6.60 20.74
N VAL A 540 7.99 -7.24 21.53
CA VAL A 540 7.95 -8.65 21.87
C VAL A 540 7.35 -8.84 23.26
N PRO A 541 6.17 -9.49 23.38
CA PRO A 541 5.51 -9.65 24.68
C PRO A 541 6.23 -10.65 25.60
N PRO A 542 5.93 -10.63 26.91
CA PRO A 542 6.47 -11.59 27.88
C PRO A 542 6.20 -13.05 27.50
N GLY A 543 7.11 -13.94 27.92
CA GLY A 543 6.97 -15.39 27.79
C GLY A 543 7.30 -15.97 26.41
N VAL A 544 7.68 -15.15 25.43
CA VAL A 544 7.96 -15.64 24.07
C VAL A 544 9.22 -16.51 23.99
N SER A 545 10.35 -16.01 24.47
CA SER A 545 11.63 -16.72 24.40
C SER A 545 11.77 -17.89 25.38
N LYS A 546 11.06 -17.79 26.53
CA LYS A 546 11.07 -18.82 27.56
C LYS A 546 9.91 -19.79 27.48
N GLY A 547 8.91 -19.48 26.68
CA GLY A 547 7.62 -20.15 26.66
C GLY A 547 6.63 -19.53 27.65
N GLY A 548 5.35 -19.83 27.45
CA GLY A 548 4.27 -19.38 28.33
C GLY A 548 3.59 -18.08 27.96
N SER A 549 3.85 -17.51 26.78
CA SER A 549 3.14 -16.30 26.34
C SER A 549 1.65 -16.58 26.11
N ALA A 550 0.80 -16.05 26.98
CA ALA A 550 -0.64 -16.13 26.84
C ALA A 550 -1.12 -15.31 25.61
N ILE A 551 -0.47 -14.18 25.34
CA ILE A 551 -0.80 -13.31 24.20
C ILE A 551 -0.69 -14.07 22.89
N VAL A 552 0.50 -14.62 22.58
CA VAL A 552 0.72 -15.32 21.30
C VAL A 552 -0.10 -16.62 21.23
N SER A 553 -0.29 -17.31 22.39
CA SER A 553 -1.16 -18.50 22.45
C SER A 553 -2.62 -18.18 22.12
N LEU A 554 -3.16 -17.06 22.62
CA LEU A 554 -4.52 -16.63 22.32
C LEU A 554 -4.64 -16.08 20.88
N GLN A 555 -3.60 -15.43 20.34
CA GLN A 555 -3.58 -15.04 18.93
C GLN A 555 -3.62 -16.28 18.02
N TYR A 556 -2.89 -17.33 18.38
CA TYR A 556 -2.96 -18.60 17.66
C TYR A 556 -4.37 -19.22 17.76
N ALA A 557 -4.99 -19.23 18.96
CA ALA A 557 -6.36 -19.70 19.14
C ALA A 557 -7.38 -18.90 18.31
N TYR A 558 -7.23 -17.59 18.28
CA TYR A 558 -8.04 -16.69 17.43
C TYR A 558 -7.95 -17.05 15.95
N THR A 559 -6.76 -17.38 15.49
CA THR A 559 -6.51 -17.76 14.10
C THR A 559 -7.06 -19.16 13.79
N LEU A 560 -6.92 -20.11 14.71
CA LEU A 560 -7.45 -21.47 14.57
C LEU A 560 -8.97 -21.49 14.36
N VAL A 561 -9.71 -20.65 15.06
CA VAL A 561 -11.18 -20.55 14.89
C VAL A 561 -11.54 -20.13 13.47
N ARG A 562 -10.85 -19.11 12.93
CA ARG A 562 -11.07 -18.62 11.57
C ARG A 562 -10.67 -19.64 10.51
N ALA A 563 -9.53 -20.26 10.70
CA ALA A 563 -9.10 -21.33 9.82
C ALA A 563 -10.06 -22.52 9.84
N ALA A 564 -10.66 -22.84 10.99
CA ALA A 564 -11.67 -23.91 11.08
C ALA A 564 -12.92 -23.60 10.25
N GLU A 565 -13.34 -22.37 10.17
CA GLU A 565 -14.44 -21.96 9.29
C GLU A 565 -14.09 -22.15 7.81
N LEU A 566 -12.89 -21.72 7.39
CA LEU A 566 -12.39 -21.98 6.04
C LEU A 566 -12.34 -23.50 5.75
N MET A 567 -11.74 -24.29 6.64
CA MET A 567 -11.62 -25.75 6.47
C MET A 567 -13.00 -26.43 6.39
N THR A 568 -13.98 -25.97 7.17
CA THR A 568 -15.36 -26.48 7.11
C THR A 568 -15.96 -26.21 5.73
N THR A 569 -15.87 -25.01 5.23
CA THR A 569 -16.46 -24.60 3.96
C THR A 569 -15.83 -25.33 2.77
N TYR A 570 -14.53 -25.59 2.84
CA TYR A 570 -13.81 -26.22 1.72
C TYR A 570 -13.60 -27.73 1.87
N GLY A 571 -14.38 -28.39 2.71
CA GLY A 571 -14.49 -29.86 2.76
C GLY A 571 -13.38 -30.57 3.55
N ARG A 572 -12.66 -29.84 4.43
CA ARG A 572 -11.62 -30.40 5.31
C ARG A 572 -12.12 -30.50 6.76
N ALA A 573 -13.24 -31.21 6.96
CA ALA A 573 -13.96 -31.27 8.23
C ALA A 573 -13.12 -31.76 9.41
N ASP A 574 -12.24 -32.74 9.21
CA ASP A 574 -11.35 -33.27 10.26
C ASP A 574 -10.36 -32.20 10.74
N MET A 575 -9.81 -31.42 9.81
CA MET A 575 -8.93 -30.31 10.14
C MET A 575 -9.69 -29.20 10.88
N ALA A 576 -10.89 -28.90 10.44
CA ALA A 576 -11.75 -27.93 11.11
C ALA A 576 -12.03 -28.32 12.55
N LYS A 577 -12.37 -29.61 12.79
CA LYS A 577 -12.55 -30.14 14.15
C LYS A 577 -11.28 -30.04 14.98
N LYS A 578 -10.15 -30.48 14.44
CA LYS A 578 -8.83 -30.40 15.09
C LYS A 578 -8.50 -28.97 15.53
N TYR A 579 -8.75 -27.99 14.67
CA TYR A 579 -8.48 -26.57 14.97
C TYR A 579 -9.40 -26.03 16.06
N LYS A 580 -10.70 -26.34 16.01
CA LYS A 580 -11.66 -25.96 17.06
C LYS A 580 -11.30 -26.54 18.41
N ASP A 581 -11.03 -27.84 18.46
CA ASP A 581 -10.66 -28.55 19.71
C ASP A 581 -9.38 -27.95 20.31
N ARG A 582 -8.41 -27.62 19.47
CA ARG A 582 -7.15 -26.99 19.90
C ARG A 582 -7.36 -25.59 20.44
N ALA A 583 -8.11 -24.75 19.73
CA ALA A 583 -8.43 -23.40 20.19
C ALA A 583 -9.11 -23.44 21.56
N ALA A 584 -10.11 -24.31 21.73
CA ALA A 584 -10.81 -24.48 23.00
C ALA A 584 -9.87 -24.91 24.14
N ARG A 585 -8.94 -25.84 23.87
CA ARG A 585 -7.96 -26.29 24.85
C ARG A 585 -7.00 -25.14 25.23
N ILE A 586 -6.49 -24.38 24.27
CA ILE A 586 -5.63 -23.21 24.54
C ILE A 586 -6.37 -22.22 25.44
N CYS A 587 -7.60 -21.85 25.10
CA CYS A 587 -8.40 -20.93 25.89
C CYS A 587 -8.61 -21.43 27.34
N THR A 588 -8.93 -22.72 27.52
CA THR A 588 -9.11 -23.33 28.82
C THR A 588 -7.84 -23.30 29.66
N ASP A 589 -6.70 -23.64 29.04
CA ASP A 589 -5.43 -23.69 29.79
C ASP A 589 -4.87 -22.28 30.05
N VAL A 590 -5.04 -21.32 29.15
CA VAL A 590 -4.70 -19.92 29.41
C VAL A 590 -5.55 -19.36 30.55
N TYR A 591 -6.87 -19.65 30.56
CA TYR A 591 -7.71 -19.26 31.69
C TYR A 591 -7.21 -19.83 33.00
N ARG A 592 -6.99 -21.13 33.07
CA ARG A 592 -6.53 -21.83 34.27
C ARG A 592 -5.17 -21.30 34.78
N LEU A 593 -4.23 -21.01 33.89
CA LEU A 593 -2.84 -20.66 34.24
C LEU A 593 -2.62 -19.18 34.45
N CYS A 594 -3.26 -18.33 33.62
CA CYS A 594 -2.95 -16.92 33.55
C CYS A 594 -4.04 -16.01 34.16
N TRP A 595 -5.25 -16.53 34.46
CA TRP A 595 -6.27 -15.73 35.13
C TRP A 595 -5.84 -15.44 36.58
N ASP A 596 -5.85 -14.15 36.96
CA ASP A 596 -5.58 -13.73 38.35
C ASP A 596 -6.89 -13.30 39.00
N GLU A 597 -7.33 -14.07 39.99
CA GLU A 597 -8.60 -13.83 40.70
C GLU A 597 -8.54 -12.54 41.53
N THR A 598 -7.36 -12.16 42.05
CA THR A 598 -7.20 -10.95 42.87
C THR A 598 -7.32 -9.70 41.98
N LYS A 599 -6.66 -9.74 40.83
CA LYS A 599 -6.74 -8.65 39.85
C LYS A 599 -7.97 -8.71 38.95
N GLY A 600 -8.65 -9.86 38.84
CA GLY A 600 -9.81 -10.07 37.98
C GLY A 600 -9.49 -9.79 36.49
N MET A 601 -8.31 -10.23 36.02
CA MET A 601 -7.84 -10.11 34.65
C MET A 601 -6.77 -11.15 34.34
N PHE A 602 -6.45 -11.32 33.04
CA PHE A 602 -5.38 -12.21 32.63
C PHE A 602 -4.02 -11.53 32.76
N ALA A 603 -3.04 -12.30 33.20
CA ALA A 603 -1.63 -11.98 33.11
C ALA A 603 -1.06 -12.43 31.75
N ASP A 604 0.04 -11.83 31.33
CA ASP A 604 0.71 -12.13 30.05
C ASP A 604 1.39 -13.50 30.06
N THR A 605 1.72 -14.03 31.27
CA THR A 605 2.34 -15.34 31.47
C THR A 605 1.78 -16.04 32.72
N PRO A 606 1.99 -17.37 32.89
CA PRO A 606 1.58 -18.13 34.10
C PRO A 606 2.17 -17.62 35.41
N GLU A 607 3.31 -16.91 35.37
CA GLU A 607 3.96 -16.34 36.56
C GLU A 607 3.18 -15.16 37.16
N LYS A 608 2.21 -14.62 36.43
CA LYS A 608 1.29 -13.55 36.82
C LYS A 608 1.98 -12.28 37.34
N LYS A 609 3.09 -11.92 36.71
CA LYS A 609 3.86 -10.70 37.06
C LYS A 609 3.51 -9.51 36.20
N GLU A 610 3.23 -9.75 34.93
CA GLU A 610 3.00 -8.74 33.91
C GLU A 610 1.57 -8.85 33.38
N PHE A 611 0.97 -7.70 33.11
CA PHE A 611 -0.42 -7.58 32.70
C PHE A 611 -0.52 -6.55 31.57
N SER A 612 -1.30 -6.86 30.55
CA SER A 612 -1.51 -5.98 29.41
C SER A 612 -2.96 -5.93 28.95
N GLN A 613 -3.31 -4.91 28.23
CA GLN A 613 -4.57 -4.90 27.49
C GLN A 613 -4.64 -6.05 26.47
N HIS A 614 -3.51 -6.38 25.83
CA HIS A 614 -3.42 -7.32 24.71
C HIS A 614 -3.93 -8.71 25.05
N VAL A 615 -3.45 -9.33 26.16
CA VAL A 615 -3.89 -10.66 26.57
C VAL A 615 -5.39 -10.67 26.85
N ASN A 616 -5.89 -9.62 27.49
CA ASN A 616 -7.29 -9.52 27.89
C ASN A 616 -8.21 -9.29 26.69
N ILE A 617 -7.80 -8.46 25.72
CA ILE A 617 -8.48 -8.28 24.44
C ILE A 617 -8.59 -9.62 23.70
N LEU A 618 -7.48 -10.35 23.56
CA LEU A 618 -7.48 -11.64 22.89
C LEU A 618 -8.29 -12.68 23.65
N ALA A 619 -8.30 -12.66 24.99
CA ALA A 619 -9.12 -13.55 25.80
C ALA A 619 -10.63 -13.32 25.59
N ILE A 620 -11.03 -12.07 25.41
CA ILE A 620 -12.41 -11.72 25.03
C ILE A 620 -12.73 -12.20 23.61
N LEU A 621 -11.86 -11.94 22.66
CA LEU A 621 -12.07 -12.28 21.25
C LEU A 621 -12.09 -13.81 20.98
N THR A 622 -11.47 -14.60 21.85
CA THR A 622 -11.39 -16.06 21.74
C THR A 622 -12.34 -16.81 22.67
N ASP A 623 -13.18 -16.11 23.45
CA ASP A 623 -14.03 -16.69 24.48
C ASP A 623 -13.23 -17.48 25.57
N ALA A 624 -11.97 -17.11 25.81
CA ALA A 624 -11.17 -17.69 26.88
C ALA A 624 -11.73 -17.32 28.28
N ILE A 625 -12.61 -16.35 28.36
CA ILE A 625 -13.37 -15.97 29.57
C ILE A 625 -14.88 -16.10 29.28
N PRO A 626 -15.71 -16.55 30.25
CA PRO A 626 -17.15 -16.63 30.09
C PRO A 626 -17.77 -15.33 29.59
N VAL A 627 -18.71 -15.41 28.64
CA VAL A 627 -19.36 -14.26 27.99
C VAL A 627 -19.91 -13.26 29.01
N THR A 628 -20.48 -13.77 30.12
CA THR A 628 -21.04 -12.95 31.19
C THR A 628 -20.01 -12.06 31.91
N ARG A 629 -18.71 -12.37 31.81
CA ARG A 629 -17.61 -11.64 32.44
C ARG A 629 -16.86 -10.74 31.46
N GLN A 630 -17.05 -10.90 30.14
CA GLN A 630 -16.27 -10.22 29.10
C GLN A 630 -16.42 -8.70 29.14
N GLN A 631 -17.67 -8.20 29.31
CA GLN A 631 -17.92 -6.75 29.35
C GLN A 631 -17.25 -6.10 30.57
N ALA A 632 -17.34 -6.74 31.74
CA ALA A 632 -16.70 -6.22 32.94
C ALA A 632 -15.17 -6.21 32.83
N LEU A 633 -14.60 -7.25 32.21
CA LEU A 633 -13.16 -7.32 31.94
C LEU A 633 -12.73 -6.20 30.98
N LEU A 634 -13.47 -5.99 29.89
CA LEU A 634 -13.12 -4.94 28.93
C LEU A 634 -13.16 -3.54 29.56
N LYS A 635 -14.22 -3.21 30.31
CA LYS A 635 -14.32 -1.94 31.06
C LYS A 635 -13.12 -1.73 31.98
N LYS A 636 -12.73 -2.78 32.70
CA LYS A 636 -11.60 -2.74 33.63
C LYS A 636 -10.30 -2.39 32.92
N ILE A 637 -9.95 -3.13 31.85
CA ILE A 637 -8.67 -2.92 31.13
C ILE A 637 -8.63 -1.60 30.35
N MET A 638 -9.78 -1.06 29.95
CA MET A 638 -9.85 0.25 29.30
C MET A 638 -9.52 1.41 30.27
N THR A 639 -9.77 1.22 31.57
CA THR A 639 -9.55 2.26 32.58
C THR A 639 -8.29 2.05 33.42
N ASP A 640 -7.71 0.86 33.41
CA ASP A 640 -6.52 0.52 34.20
C ASP A 640 -5.25 0.96 33.46
N THR A 641 -4.69 2.11 33.86
CA THR A 641 -3.45 2.67 33.30
C THR A 641 -2.18 2.01 33.85
N ALA A 642 -2.29 1.14 34.85
CA ALA A 642 -1.12 0.47 35.44
C ALA A 642 -0.66 -0.77 34.64
N ILE A 643 -1.48 -1.25 33.69
CA ILE A 643 -1.13 -2.36 32.83
C ILE A 643 -0.55 -1.85 31.51
N THR A 644 0.16 -2.70 30.77
CA THR A 644 0.71 -2.36 29.46
C THR A 644 -0.43 -2.02 28.47
N GLN A 645 -0.36 -0.83 27.88
CA GLN A 645 -1.41 -0.30 27.00
C GLN A 645 -1.19 -0.73 25.56
N ALA A 646 -2.29 -0.95 24.84
CA ALA A 646 -2.32 -1.14 23.39
C ALA A 646 -2.01 0.19 22.67
N THR A 647 -1.11 0.14 21.68
CA THR A 647 -0.88 1.27 20.78
C THR A 647 -1.98 1.38 19.72
N TYR A 648 -1.88 2.35 18.79
CA TYR A 648 -2.87 2.54 17.72
C TYR A 648 -3.13 1.24 16.93
N TYR A 649 -2.09 0.46 16.69
CA TYR A 649 -2.19 -0.81 15.98
C TYR A 649 -3.12 -1.80 16.70
N PHE A 650 -2.85 -2.09 17.98
CA PHE A 650 -3.61 -3.12 18.68
C PHE A 650 -4.98 -2.64 19.19
N ARG A 651 -5.24 -1.32 19.19
CA ARG A 651 -6.58 -0.77 19.46
C ARG A 651 -7.63 -1.22 18.43
N PHE A 652 -7.23 -1.58 17.21
CA PHE A 652 -8.12 -2.27 16.27
C PHE A 652 -8.79 -3.49 16.92
N TYR A 653 -8.03 -4.34 17.59
CA TYR A 653 -8.56 -5.53 18.27
C TYR A 653 -9.35 -5.17 19.56
N MET A 654 -9.01 -4.08 20.22
CA MET A 654 -9.82 -3.56 21.33
C MET A 654 -11.20 -3.14 20.83
N PHE A 655 -11.30 -2.47 19.70
CA PHE A 655 -12.56 -2.06 19.08
C PHE A 655 -13.39 -3.26 18.61
N GLU A 656 -12.76 -4.30 18.11
CA GLU A 656 -13.44 -5.59 17.85
C GLU A 656 -14.01 -6.21 19.14
N SER A 657 -13.28 -6.10 20.27
CA SER A 657 -13.78 -6.53 21.57
C SER A 657 -14.97 -5.68 22.05
N MET A 658 -14.98 -4.37 21.77
CA MET A 658 -16.11 -3.49 22.08
C MET A 658 -17.38 -3.88 21.30
N LYS A 659 -17.24 -4.22 20.01
CA LYS A 659 -18.34 -4.78 19.19
C LYS A 659 -18.91 -6.04 19.84
N LYS A 660 -18.03 -6.97 20.20
CA LYS A 660 -18.40 -8.27 20.77
C LYS A 660 -19.10 -8.15 22.13
N THR A 661 -18.64 -7.27 22.99
CA THR A 661 -19.13 -7.14 24.37
C THR A 661 -20.30 -6.16 24.53
N GLY A 662 -20.73 -5.50 23.44
CA GLY A 662 -21.79 -4.50 23.49
C GLY A 662 -21.39 -3.13 24.07
N LEU A 663 -20.07 -2.86 24.16
CA LEU A 663 -19.51 -1.55 24.60
C LEU A 663 -19.28 -0.59 23.44
N GLY A 664 -19.82 -0.87 22.25
CA GLY A 664 -19.61 -0.05 21.06
C GLY A 664 -20.02 1.43 21.22
N ASN A 665 -20.98 1.74 22.09
CA ASN A 665 -21.38 3.13 22.33
C ASN A 665 -20.31 3.97 23.06
N GLU A 666 -19.29 3.33 23.64
CA GLU A 666 -18.16 4.00 24.29
C GLU A 666 -17.02 4.28 23.30
N TYR A 667 -17.10 3.79 22.07
CA TYR A 667 -16.06 3.91 21.06
C TYR A 667 -15.65 5.36 20.76
N LEU A 668 -16.62 6.27 20.65
CA LEU A 668 -16.31 7.67 20.31
C LEU A 668 -15.41 8.36 21.35
N ALA A 669 -15.51 7.96 22.63
CA ALA A 669 -14.64 8.46 23.69
C ALA A 669 -13.20 7.95 23.54
N GLU A 670 -13.00 6.76 22.98
CA GLU A 670 -11.69 6.17 22.74
C GLU A 670 -10.93 6.82 21.56
N LEU A 671 -11.56 7.69 20.80
CA LEU A 671 -10.94 8.44 19.70
C LEU A 671 -10.09 9.63 20.16
N LYS A 672 -10.01 9.90 21.47
CA LYS A 672 -9.19 11.02 21.98
C LYS A 672 -7.77 11.04 21.41
N PRO A 673 -7.00 9.94 21.33
CA PRO A 673 -5.65 9.96 20.76
C PRO A 673 -5.60 10.41 19.29
N TRP A 674 -6.66 10.18 18.51
CA TRP A 674 -6.75 10.66 17.12
C TRP A 674 -7.02 12.17 17.07
N TYR A 675 -7.85 12.70 17.96
CA TYR A 675 -8.01 14.15 18.11
C TYR A 675 -6.69 14.81 18.52
N ASP A 676 -5.95 14.23 19.45
CA ASP A 676 -4.65 14.74 19.90
C ASP A 676 -3.66 14.87 18.72
N MET A 677 -3.65 13.90 17.78
CA MET A 677 -2.85 14.00 16.55
C MET A 677 -3.30 15.17 15.66
N LEU A 678 -4.61 15.36 15.49
CA LEU A 678 -5.14 16.47 14.69
C LEU A 678 -4.81 17.83 15.31
N ASP A 679 -4.84 17.94 16.63
CA ASP A 679 -4.58 19.19 17.38
C ASP A 679 -3.12 19.64 17.29
N ILE A 680 -2.19 18.71 17.15
CA ILE A 680 -0.78 19.02 16.88
C ILE A 680 -0.45 19.10 15.38
N GLY A 681 -1.48 19.22 14.52
CA GLY A 681 -1.36 19.55 13.11
C GLY A 681 -0.92 18.40 12.20
N LEU A 682 -1.08 17.13 12.62
CA LEU A 682 -0.91 16.02 11.71
C LEU A 682 -1.98 16.04 10.62
N THR A 683 -1.57 15.75 9.42
CA THR A 683 -2.45 15.63 8.24
C THR A 683 -2.66 14.18 7.81
N THR A 684 -2.01 13.26 8.51
CA THR A 684 -2.10 11.80 8.44
C THR A 684 -1.99 11.25 9.84
N PHE A 685 -2.32 9.98 10.06
CA PHE A 685 -2.22 9.36 11.38
C PHE A 685 -0.87 8.68 11.57
N ALA A 686 -0.25 8.93 12.71
CA ALA A 686 1.08 8.51 13.05
C ALA A 686 1.18 7.03 13.43
N GLU A 687 2.38 6.47 13.37
CA GLU A 687 2.72 5.10 13.75
C GLU A 687 2.38 4.80 15.22
N ASN A 688 2.83 5.67 16.09
CA ASN A 688 2.74 5.53 17.55
C ASN A 688 2.35 6.86 18.20
N PRO A 689 1.94 6.85 19.47
CA PRO A 689 1.88 8.06 20.27
C PRO A 689 3.23 8.82 20.29
N GLU A 690 3.17 10.15 20.46
CA GLU A 690 4.37 10.96 20.52
C GLU A 690 5.35 10.51 21.65
N PRO A 691 6.66 10.53 21.39
CA PRO A 691 7.32 10.93 20.15
C PRO A 691 7.22 9.85 19.06
N THR A 692 6.73 10.20 17.88
CA THR A 692 6.55 9.25 16.78
C THR A 692 7.61 9.43 15.69
N ARG A 693 8.06 8.31 15.11
CA ARG A 693 8.94 8.30 13.95
C ARG A 693 8.19 8.70 12.68
N SER A 694 7.15 7.98 12.34
CA SER A 694 6.36 8.18 11.13
C SER A 694 5.06 8.94 11.41
N ASP A 695 4.81 10.00 10.65
CA ASP A 695 3.56 10.77 10.69
C ASP A 695 2.46 10.16 9.82
N CYS A 696 2.77 9.10 9.06
CA CYS A 696 1.80 8.42 8.21
C CYS A 696 1.97 6.90 8.31
N HIS A 697 1.05 6.24 8.99
CA HIS A 697 1.10 4.80 9.21
C HIS A 697 -0.31 4.21 9.12
N ALA A 698 -0.50 3.28 8.21
CA ALA A 698 -1.85 2.92 7.80
C ALA A 698 -2.67 2.18 8.85
N TRP A 699 -2.05 1.43 9.78
CA TRP A 699 -2.79 0.78 10.86
C TRP A 699 -3.55 1.76 11.75
N SER A 700 -3.06 3.01 11.86
CA SER A 700 -3.73 4.06 12.64
C SER A 700 -4.93 4.67 11.91
N ALA A 701 -5.19 4.30 10.66
CA ALA A 701 -6.39 4.73 9.93
C ALA A 701 -7.62 3.84 10.22
N SER A 702 -7.51 2.90 11.15
CA SER A 702 -8.58 1.97 11.50
C SER A 702 -9.92 2.62 11.85
N PRO A 703 -10.02 3.86 12.40
CA PRO A 703 -11.31 4.52 12.63
C PRO A 703 -12.24 4.58 11.42
N LEU A 704 -11.69 4.57 10.19
CA LEU A 704 -12.51 4.49 8.98
C LEU A 704 -13.35 3.21 8.93
N TYR A 705 -12.75 2.09 9.30
CA TYR A 705 -13.41 0.81 9.36
C TYR A 705 -14.42 0.76 10.52
N GLU A 706 -14.05 1.23 11.72
CA GLU A 706 -14.93 1.21 12.88
C GLU A 706 -16.13 2.14 12.73
N MET A 707 -15.98 3.31 12.12
CA MET A 707 -17.13 4.18 11.85
C MET A 707 -18.21 3.48 11.03
N LEU A 708 -17.83 2.60 10.11
CA LEU A 708 -18.76 1.85 9.27
C LEU A 708 -19.18 0.52 9.91
N SER A 709 -18.25 -0.22 10.52
CA SER A 709 -18.50 -1.55 11.04
C SER A 709 -18.97 -1.59 12.48
N LEU A 710 -18.67 -0.54 13.28
CA LEU A 710 -19.08 -0.45 14.68
C LEU A 710 -20.12 0.65 14.88
N VAL A 711 -19.84 1.92 14.48
CA VAL A 711 -20.78 3.03 14.73
C VAL A 711 -22.05 2.85 13.89
N ALA A 712 -21.90 2.65 12.57
CA ALA A 712 -23.02 2.28 11.70
C ALA A 712 -23.40 0.79 11.83
N GLY A 713 -22.50 -0.04 12.33
CA GLY A 713 -22.74 -1.43 12.72
C GLY A 713 -22.87 -2.41 11.56
N VAL A 714 -22.40 -2.10 10.37
CA VAL A 714 -22.55 -2.95 9.17
C VAL A 714 -21.48 -4.01 9.12
N MET A 715 -21.88 -5.28 9.17
CA MET A 715 -20.97 -6.44 9.15
C MET A 715 -21.51 -7.56 8.26
N PRO A 716 -20.64 -8.40 7.64
CA PRO A 716 -21.09 -9.62 6.99
C PRO A 716 -21.63 -10.62 8.03
N ALA A 717 -22.82 -11.17 7.80
CA ALA A 717 -23.40 -12.23 8.62
C ALA A 717 -23.13 -13.62 8.05
N SER A 718 -22.70 -13.71 6.81
CA SER A 718 -22.33 -14.96 6.15
C SER A 718 -21.25 -14.71 5.10
N PRO A 719 -20.51 -15.76 4.71
CA PRO A 719 -19.44 -15.67 3.72
C PRO A 719 -19.87 -14.99 2.43
N GLY A 720 -18.94 -14.23 1.82
CA GLY A 720 -19.21 -13.48 0.60
C GLY A 720 -20.08 -12.25 0.81
N PHE A 721 -20.36 -11.87 2.06
CA PHE A 721 -21.30 -10.80 2.44
C PHE A 721 -22.73 -11.09 1.93
N ASN A 722 -23.06 -12.39 1.73
CA ASN A 722 -24.35 -12.78 1.18
C ASN A 722 -25.53 -12.34 2.06
N THR A 723 -25.32 -12.29 3.37
CA THR A 723 -26.26 -11.72 4.33
C THR A 723 -25.58 -10.68 5.21
N VAL A 724 -26.34 -9.69 5.65
CA VAL A 724 -25.85 -8.51 6.37
C VAL A 724 -26.36 -8.53 7.81
N TYR A 725 -25.48 -8.20 8.74
CA TYR A 725 -25.85 -7.91 10.12
C TYR A 725 -25.56 -6.44 10.42
N ILE A 726 -26.59 -5.72 10.86
CA ILE A 726 -26.48 -4.30 11.19
C ILE A 726 -26.81 -4.13 12.66
N LYS A 727 -25.80 -3.78 13.45
CA LYS A 727 -25.92 -3.50 14.90
C LYS A 727 -25.20 -2.20 15.21
N PRO A 728 -25.87 -1.06 15.06
CA PRO A 728 -25.23 0.23 15.23
C PRO A 728 -24.96 0.54 16.71
N HIS A 729 -23.87 1.31 16.93
CA HIS A 729 -23.51 1.85 18.23
C HIS A 729 -23.19 3.35 18.07
N PRO A 730 -24.23 4.20 17.95
CA PRO A 730 -24.06 5.61 17.62
C PRO A 730 -23.41 6.42 18.74
N GLY A 731 -23.29 5.89 19.96
CA GLY A 731 -22.75 6.63 21.09
C GLY A 731 -23.59 7.90 21.37
N THR A 732 -22.92 9.05 21.29
CA THR A 732 -23.54 10.38 21.52
C THR A 732 -24.13 11.00 20.24
N LEU A 733 -23.95 10.38 19.07
CA LEU A 733 -24.44 10.94 17.80
C LEU A 733 -25.95 10.92 17.71
N LYS A 734 -26.53 12.04 17.27
CA LYS A 734 -27.97 12.19 17.02
C LYS A 734 -28.32 11.96 15.56
N SER A 735 -27.36 12.14 14.66
CA SER A 735 -27.52 11.96 13.23
C SER A 735 -26.22 11.57 12.56
N PHE A 736 -26.30 10.70 11.57
CA PHE A 736 -25.25 10.40 10.60
C PHE A 736 -25.85 9.68 9.37
N ASP A 737 -25.11 9.75 8.26
CA ASP A 737 -25.31 8.90 7.09
C ASP A 737 -24.08 8.03 6.89
N ALA A 738 -24.25 6.73 6.80
CA ALA A 738 -23.22 5.79 6.45
C ALA A 738 -23.54 5.04 5.16
N VAL A 739 -22.54 4.90 4.30
CA VAL A 739 -22.62 4.08 3.08
C VAL A 739 -21.48 3.06 3.14
N VAL A 740 -21.81 1.79 2.99
CA VAL A 740 -20.85 0.69 2.96
C VAL A 740 -20.92 -0.01 1.60
N PRO A 741 -19.82 -0.06 0.85
CA PRO A 741 -19.76 -0.82 -0.40
C PRO A 741 -20.02 -2.31 -0.15
N HIS A 742 -20.84 -2.90 -0.99
CA HIS A 742 -21.20 -4.31 -0.97
C HIS A 742 -21.00 -4.90 -2.37
N PRO A 743 -20.64 -6.18 -2.55
CA PRO A 743 -20.50 -6.79 -3.88
C PRO A 743 -21.73 -6.63 -4.78
N GLY A 744 -22.93 -6.56 -4.21
CA GLY A 744 -24.19 -6.36 -4.93
C GLY A 744 -24.64 -4.89 -5.05
N GLY A 745 -23.87 -3.91 -4.54
CA GLY A 745 -24.23 -2.49 -4.55
C GLY A 745 -23.81 -1.75 -3.28
N GLU A 746 -24.72 -0.98 -2.67
CA GLU A 746 -24.42 -0.20 -1.46
C GLU A 746 -25.38 -0.55 -0.33
N ILE A 747 -24.85 -0.63 0.89
CA ILE A 747 -25.64 -0.67 2.12
C ILE A 747 -25.67 0.74 2.69
N LYS A 748 -26.87 1.25 3.01
CA LYS A 748 -27.03 2.59 3.59
C LYS A 748 -27.65 2.48 4.96
N VAL A 749 -27.09 3.21 5.91
CA VAL A 749 -27.56 3.31 7.29
C VAL A 749 -27.65 4.77 7.66
N THR A 750 -28.84 5.26 7.90
CA THR A 750 -29.09 6.65 8.28
C THR A 750 -29.73 6.70 9.66
N LEU A 751 -29.20 7.54 10.53
CA LEU A 751 -29.79 7.91 11.82
C LEU A 751 -30.23 9.35 11.76
N ARG A 752 -31.50 9.63 12.14
CA ARG A 752 -32.04 10.97 12.33
C ARG A 752 -32.98 10.99 13.54
N ASN A 753 -32.60 11.71 14.60
CA ASN A 753 -33.45 11.86 15.79
C ASN A 753 -34.03 10.54 16.32
N ASN A 754 -33.18 9.53 16.48
CA ASN A 754 -33.55 8.15 16.90
C ASN A 754 -34.40 7.37 15.89
N GLN A 755 -34.55 7.84 14.67
CA GLN A 755 -35.17 7.09 13.58
C GLN A 755 -34.09 6.51 12.69
N TRP A 756 -34.28 5.26 12.27
CA TRP A 756 -33.38 4.53 11.38
C TRP A 756 -33.98 4.38 9.99
N GLU A 757 -33.22 4.70 8.99
CA GLU A 757 -33.48 4.37 7.59
C GLU A 757 -32.37 3.47 7.06
N LEU A 758 -32.75 2.31 6.56
CA LEU A 758 -31.82 1.27 6.10
C LEU A 758 -32.13 0.88 4.67
N SER A 759 -31.08 0.69 3.86
CA SER A 759 -31.20 0.20 2.49
C SER A 759 -30.14 -0.86 2.23
N LEU A 760 -30.59 -2.01 1.69
CA LEU A 760 -29.70 -3.10 1.25
C LEU A 760 -29.76 -3.22 -0.28
N PRO A 761 -28.71 -3.75 -0.92
CA PRO A 761 -28.75 -4.09 -2.34
C PRO A 761 -29.87 -5.10 -2.66
N LYS A 762 -30.37 -5.06 -3.88
CA LYS A 762 -31.41 -5.99 -4.34
C LYS A 762 -30.98 -7.44 -4.15
N GLY A 763 -31.87 -8.25 -3.55
CA GLY A 763 -31.63 -9.67 -3.30
C GLY A 763 -30.75 -9.98 -2.07
N VAL A 764 -30.20 -8.96 -1.41
CA VAL A 764 -29.45 -9.13 -0.17
C VAL A 764 -30.43 -9.12 1.00
N THR A 765 -30.26 -10.04 1.95
CA THR A 765 -31.03 -10.11 3.18
C THR A 765 -30.17 -9.84 4.39
N GLY A 766 -30.77 -9.48 5.52
CA GLY A 766 -30.02 -9.20 6.72
C GLY A 766 -30.85 -9.15 7.99
N ILE A 767 -30.18 -8.78 9.07
CA ILE A 767 -30.79 -8.55 10.37
C ILE A 767 -30.33 -7.19 10.87
N PHE A 768 -31.26 -6.35 11.28
CA PHE A 768 -31.00 -5.16 12.04
C PHE A 768 -31.28 -5.43 13.54
N GLU A 769 -30.28 -5.18 14.39
CA GLU A 769 -30.42 -5.32 15.83
C GLU A 769 -30.32 -3.96 16.51
N TRP A 770 -31.40 -3.56 17.18
CA TRP A 770 -31.48 -2.33 17.93
C TRP A 770 -32.15 -2.53 19.28
N GLN A 771 -31.54 -2.08 20.36
CA GLN A 771 -32.03 -2.22 21.75
C GLN A 771 -32.45 -3.66 22.10
N GLY A 772 -31.68 -4.65 21.66
CA GLY A 772 -31.94 -6.06 21.93
C GLY A 772 -33.02 -6.70 21.06
N LYS A 773 -33.71 -5.94 20.22
CA LYS A 773 -34.71 -6.46 19.26
C LYS A 773 -34.07 -6.68 17.90
N LYS A 774 -34.46 -7.79 17.24
CA LYS A 774 -33.98 -8.16 15.91
C LYS A 774 -35.09 -7.97 14.89
N TYR A 775 -34.77 -7.31 13.81
CA TYR A 775 -35.65 -7.01 12.70
C TYR A 775 -35.05 -7.59 11.41
N PRO A 776 -35.80 -8.50 10.71
CA PRO A 776 -35.34 -9.03 9.44
C PRO A 776 -35.33 -7.93 8.38
N LEU A 777 -34.34 -7.90 7.56
CA LEU A 777 -34.17 -6.99 6.42
C LEU A 777 -34.23 -7.78 5.12
N ALA A 778 -34.89 -7.21 4.10
CA ALA A 778 -34.87 -7.73 2.74
C ALA A 778 -34.44 -6.62 1.79
N GLY A 779 -33.76 -6.99 0.69
CA GLY A 779 -33.26 -6.03 -0.28
C GLY A 779 -34.36 -5.15 -0.84
N ASP A 780 -34.07 -3.89 -0.99
CA ASP A 780 -34.78 -2.69 -1.35
C ASP A 780 -34.92 -1.75 -0.13
N LYS A 781 -35.52 -0.59 -0.31
CA LYS A 781 -35.59 0.42 0.75
C LYS A 781 -36.47 -0.07 1.92
N TRP A 782 -35.90 0.04 3.13
CA TRP A 782 -36.60 -0.31 4.34
C TRP A 782 -36.50 0.79 5.38
N GLN A 783 -37.57 1.06 6.13
CA GLN A 783 -37.60 2.07 7.19
C GLN A 783 -38.05 1.44 8.50
N LEU A 784 -37.27 1.65 9.54
CA LEU A 784 -37.67 1.31 10.90
C LEU A 784 -37.72 2.57 11.74
N VAL A 785 -38.89 2.82 12.29
CA VAL A 785 -39.09 3.85 13.32
C VAL A 785 -38.84 3.18 14.66
N ALA A 786 -37.65 3.38 15.23
CA ALA A 786 -37.38 2.95 16.59
C ALA A 786 -37.65 4.15 17.51
N ASN A 787 -38.79 4.12 18.19
CA ASN A 787 -39.02 5.07 19.29
C ASN A 787 -38.11 4.64 20.47
N SER A 788 -37.12 5.42 20.81
CA SER A 788 -36.46 5.30 22.10
C SER A 788 -37.34 5.96 23.15
N TYR A 789 -37.95 5.19 24.00
CA TYR A 789 -38.50 5.68 25.27
C TYR A 789 -37.42 5.61 26.34
#